data_6f3fb805e56f27c626f934e096c9e775
#
_entry.id   6f3fb805e56f27c626f934e096c9e775
#
_cell.length_a   1.000
_cell.length_b   1.000
_cell.length_c   1.000
_cell.angle_alpha   90.00
_cell.angle_beta   90.00
_cell.angle_gamma   90.00
#
_symmetry.space_group_name_H-M   'P 1'
#
loop_
_entity.id
_entity.type
_entity.pdbx_description
1 polymer ?
#
loop_
_entity_poly.entity_id
_entity_poly.type
_entity_poly.pdbx_seq_one_letter_code
_entity_poly.pdbx_strand_id
1 'polypeptide(L)'
;MTHGLRIGDWCWHVRHPTPCQVVDRQDVWGETAFRIWLPAQDAVVRARAQDLRNLMDIRLTAEQIVHAAASAKLLDALDSRALLAPIQSSVVPLPHQLHALNRAMSRERVRCLLADEVGLGKTIEAGLILRELKLRGNVRRALVVAPKGLVRQWQAEMRLHFGETFRLVDPTELAAFRRAFGDGTEPGPFAEWPQRGRHKASGNQEDDNPWLRHDQVICSLDSVKPIDHRRGWSRDQLATYNRERFENLVAANWDLVIIDEAHRLGGSTEQVARYKLGAALADATPYLLLLSATPHQGKTDHFLRLMQLLDREAFPDEGSLSRNRVHPFVIRTEKRATIDEEGRALFKPRATRLLGVEWQDRHAAQRRLYDAVTSYVRHGYNQAMAAQQRHIGFLMILMQRLVTSSTAAIRTTLEKRLALLQAPAPQASLFAPPEWEDWAELDGQSQLDTAVYATGSEDEKAEVKTLLDLARETERQGTDAKAETLLELIYRLQQEENDPQLKVLVFTEFVPTQAMLAKFLEGRGFSVAQLNGGMDLQARIRAQQAFAGDVRVLISTDAGGEGLNLQFCHIVINFDMPWNPMRIEQRIGRVDRIGQQHAVRAFNFVLHDTVEHRVRQVLEDKLALIAQEFGVDKAADVMDSAAIEPIFDELFVQGIQNPASIDRQCEAVIAQVRECLDASRKDAALLQDNPALDAADARKWRDHPAQYWLERALTCGLPARGGQAEKSGDSWTIRWIDGSVSPRVCFDARTAEYHPEIEWVTLEDPRARSIIEELPRWAPGQPLPRISVSGLPDTIQGIWSLWEVSLRGTDSNANRKRFLPIFATDHGRTFLPSAQRIWDLLLTETVTVEPAADVEGALAGFELSQAAAKAQGERVFSELFSAHRAWLAEERERATYAFGARKATLSRIGLPAVRAYRRKQLEAEHDERMAALREAEGCLPELSPLLMLRIGGRSVPG
;
A
#
# COMPACT_ATOMS: atom_id res chain seq x y z
N MET A 1 2.05 -30.36 -51.21
CA MET A 1 2.53 -31.69 -51.62
C MET A 1 3.60 -32.13 -50.59
N THR A 2 3.18 -32.85 -49.55
CA THR A 2 4.01 -33.21 -48.38
C THR A 2 4.56 -34.64 -48.45
N HIS A 3 4.42 -35.34 -49.61
CA HIS A 3 4.91 -36.74 -49.78
C HIS A 3 6.43 -36.92 -49.79
N GLY A 4 7.24 -35.85 -49.63
CA GLY A 4 8.70 -35.91 -49.69
C GLY A 4 9.47 -35.68 -48.39
N LEU A 5 8.78 -35.41 -47.21
CA LEU A 5 9.44 -35.13 -45.95
C LEU A 5 10.18 -36.37 -45.41
N ARG A 6 11.48 -36.24 -45.11
CA ARG A 6 12.39 -37.25 -44.56
C ARG A 6 12.68 -37.00 -43.07
N ILE A 7 13.15 -37.98 -42.35
CA ILE A 7 13.64 -37.83 -41.00
C ILE A 7 14.80 -36.82 -41.03
N GLY A 8 14.77 -35.84 -40.12
CA GLY A 8 15.72 -34.73 -40.06
C GLY A 8 15.26 -33.44 -40.78
N ASP A 9 14.26 -33.54 -41.66
CA ASP A 9 13.76 -32.33 -42.38
C ASP A 9 13.00 -31.41 -41.48
N TRP A 10 13.23 -30.09 -41.71
CA TRP A 10 12.45 -29.04 -41.04
C TRP A 10 11.19 -28.76 -41.86
N CYS A 11 10.07 -28.58 -41.17
CA CYS A 11 8.77 -28.27 -41.73
C CYS A 11 8.00 -27.33 -40.78
N TRP A 12 6.84 -26.87 -41.20
CA TRP A 12 5.97 -26.00 -40.42
C TRP A 12 4.72 -26.74 -39.97
N HIS A 13 4.39 -26.69 -38.70
CA HIS A 13 3.17 -27.29 -38.16
C HIS A 13 2.04 -26.26 -38.15
N VAL A 14 0.89 -26.59 -38.81
CA VAL A 14 -0.20 -25.65 -39.02
C VAL A 14 -0.99 -25.34 -37.74
N ARG A 15 -1.23 -26.36 -36.89
CA ARG A 15 -2.01 -26.18 -35.65
C ARG A 15 -1.20 -25.55 -34.51
N HIS A 16 0.09 -25.78 -34.50
CA HIS A 16 1.05 -25.13 -33.63
C HIS A 16 1.98 -24.31 -34.53
N PRO A 17 1.65 -23.05 -34.87
CA PRO A 17 2.32 -22.28 -35.92
C PRO A 17 3.80 -22.01 -35.59
N THR A 18 4.61 -23.08 -35.63
CA THR A 18 6.03 -23.11 -35.28
C THR A 18 6.78 -24.05 -36.21
N PRO A 19 8.07 -23.79 -36.48
CA PRO A 19 8.94 -24.76 -37.13
C PRO A 19 9.05 -26.02 -36.27
N CYS A 20 9.07 -27.17 -36.94
CA CYS A 20 9.22 -28.47 -36.31
C CYS A 20 10.14 -29.36 -37.16
N GLN A 21 10.79 -30.31 -36.50
CA GLN A 21 11.68 -31.25 -37.21
C GLN A 21 11.07 -32.66 -37.21
N VAL A 22 11.11 -33.31 -38.33
CA VAL A 22 10.67 -34.72 -38.44
C VAL A 22 11.65 -35.63 -37.72
N VAL A 23 11.19 -36.32 -36.68
CA VAL A 23 12.01 -37.24 -35.88
C VAL A 23 11.79 -38.67 -36.33
N ASP A 24 10.57 -39.03 -36.72
CA ASP A 24 10.20 -40.37 -37.17
C ASP A 24 9.06 -40.30 -38.20
N ARG A 25 9.01 -41.26 -39.14
CA ARG A 25 7.97 -41.41 -40.15
C ARG A 25 7.48 -42.83 -40.19
N GLN A 26 6.19 -43.02 -40.11
CA GLN A 26 5.54 -44.33 -40.19
C GLN A 26 4.50 -44.34 -41.30
N ASP A 27 4.70 -45.24 -42.24
CA ASP A 27 3.75 -45.48 -43.32
C ASP A 27 3.02 -46.83 -43.06
N VAL A 28 1.76 -46.79 -42.63
CA VAL A 28 1.00 -47.99 -42.23
C VAL A 28 -0.40 -47.90 -42.82
N TRP A 29 -0.80 -48.96 -43.52
CA TRP A 29 -2.14 -49.11 -44.15
C TRP A 29 -2.55 -47.99 -45.07
N GLY A 30 -1.58 -47.37 -45.77
CA GLY A 30 -1.83 -46.30 -46.74
C GLY A 30 -1.88 -44.90 -46.12
N GLU A 31 -1.72 -44.77 -44.80
CA GLU A 31 -1.64 -43.48 -44.06
C GLU A 31 -0.20 -43.21 -43.64
N THR A 32 0.25 -41.94 -43.77
CA THR A 32 1.56 -41.47 -43.30
C THR A 32 1.39 -40.69 -42.02
N ALA A 33 1.99 -41.14 -40.93
CA ALA A 33 2.08 -40.44 -39.67
C ALA A 33 3.52 -40.02 -39.43
N PHE A 34 3.69 -38.80 -38.96
CA PHE A 34 4.98 -38.23 -38.57
C PHE A 34 5.05 -38.07 -37.05
N ARG A 35 6.22 -38.30 -36.46
CA ARG A 35 6.60 -37.79 -35.16
C ARG A 35 7.47 -36.59 -35.40
N ILE A 36 7.08 -35.44 -34.82
CA ILE A 36 7.76 -34.20 -35.01
C ILE A 36 8.21 -33.67 -33.66
N TRP A 37 9.40 -33.10 -33.59
CA TRP A 37 9.89 -32.37 -32.45
C TRP A 37 9.52 -30.91 -32.61
N LEU A 38 8.90 -30.32 -31.56
CA LEU A 38 8.53 -28.94 -31.45
C LEU A 38 9.55 -28.21 -30.57
N PRO A 39 10.51 -27.46 -31.10
CA PRO A 39 11.58 -26.82 -30.30
C PRO A 39 11.03 -25.82 -29.27
N ALA A 40 9.92 -25.14 -29.57
CA ALA A 40 9.31 -24.16 -28.64
C ALA A 40 8.75 -24.78 -27.35
N GLN A 41 8.34 -26.07 -27.42
CA GLN A 41 7.72 -26.81 -26.31
C GLN A 41 8.60 -27.96 -25.79
N ASP A 42 9.75 -28.17 -26.44
CA ASP A 42 10.65 -29.32 -26.24
C ASP A 42 9.89 -30.66 -26.16
N ALA A 43 8.90 -30.82 -27.05
CA ALA A 43 7.99 -31.95 -27.05
C ALA A 43 8.00 -32.69 -28.40
N VAL A 44 7.87 -34.02 -28.37
CA VAL A 44 7.65 -34.84 -29.56
C VAL A 44 6.18 -35.18 -29.67
N VAL A 45 5.53 -34.73 -30.74
CA VAL A 45 4.10 -34.96 -30.97
C VAL A 45 3.86 -35.70 -32.25
N ARG A 46 2.68 -36.34 -32.40
CA ARG A 46 2.27 -37.00 -33.66
C ARG A 46 1.54 -35.98 -34.55
N ALA A 47 1.91 -35.90 -35.82
CA ALA A 47 1.30 -35.04 -36.84
C ALA A 47 0.90 -35.85 -38.07
N ARG A 48 -0.18 -35.41 -38.75
CA ARG A 48 -0.57 -35.92 -40.05
C ARG A 48 0.09 -35.11 -41.16
N ALA A 49 0.29 -35.68 -42.33
CA ALA A 49 0.86 -35.00 -43.49
C ALA A 49 0.12 -33.67 -43.82
N GLN A 50 -1.19 -33.63 -43.65
CA GLN A 50 -2.01 -32.43 -43.89
C GLN A 50 -1.76 -31.26 -42.87
N ASP A 51 -1.24 -31.59 -41.70
CA ASP A 51 -0.93 -30.60 -40.65
C ASP A 51 0.47 -30.00 -40.83
N LEU A 52 1.25 -30.50 -41.80
CA LEU A 52 2.60 -30.05 -42.11
C LEU A 52 2.67 -29.28 -43.43
N ARG A 53 3.46 -28.23 -43.45
CA ARG A 53 3.77 -27.41 -44.64
C ARG A 53 5.26 -27.33 -44.87
N ASN A 54 5.67 -27.04 -46.09
CA ASN A 54 7.06 -26.77 -46.39
C ASN A 54 7.44 -25.39 -45.80
N LEU A 55 8.63 -25.28 -45.20
CA LEU A 55 9.16 -24.02 -44.70
C LEU A 55 9.23 -22.95 -45.80
N MET A 56 9.49 -23.34 -47.02
CA MET A 56 9.57 -22.43 -48.17
C MET A 56 8.26 -21.68 -48.48
N ASP A 57 7.14 -22.19 -48.01
CA ASP A 57 5.82 -21.58 -48.21
C ASP A 57 5.46 -20.55 -47.10
N ILE A 58 6.28 -20.45 -46.05
CA ILE A 58 6.02 -19.55 -44.93
C ILE A 58 6.45 -18.14 -45.26
N ARG A 59 5.54 -17.19 -45.07
CA ARG A 59 5.79 -15.75 -45.20
C ARG A 59 5.41 -15.08 -43.89
N LEU A 60 6.30 -14.29 -43.36
CA LEU A 60 6.03 -13.45 -42.18
C LEU A 60 5.42 -12.10 -42.65
N THR A 61 4.41 -11.66 -41.96
CA THR A 61 3.85 -10.31 -42.14
C THR A 61 4.62 -9.29 -41.30
N ALA A 62 4.44 -7.99 -41.60
CA ALA A 62 5.04 -6.92 -40.81
C ALA A 62 4.59 -6.96 -39.35
N GLU A 63 3.31 -7.26 -39.10
CA GLU A 63 2.75 -7.39 -37.74
C GLU A 63 3.42 -8.54 -36.96
N GLN A 64 3.66 -9.69 -37.60
CA GLN A 64 4.34 -10.82 -36.93
C GLN A 64 5.80 -10.49 -36.58
N ILE A 65 6.49 -9.73 -37.46
CA ILE A 65 7.87 -9.27 -37.20
C ILE A 65 7.88 -8.29 -36.01
N VAL A 66 6.97 -7.30 -36.01
CA VAL A 66 6.87 -6.32 -34.93
C VAL A 66 6.45 -6.99 -33.61
N HIS A 67 5.48 -7.93 -33.65
CA HIS A 67 5.09 -8.71 -32.47
C HIS A 67 6.28 -9.43 -31.86
N ALA A 68 7.06 -10.18 -32.66
CA ALA A 68 8.23 -10.92 -32.17
C ALA A 68 9.28 -9.99 -31.58
N ALA A 69 9.57 -8.87 -32.26
CA ALA A 69 10.53 -7.87 -31.81
C ALA A 69 10.08 -7.19 -30.50
N ALA A 70 8.79 -6.83 -30.39
CA ALA A 70 8.23 -6.17 -29.21
C ALA A 70 8.16 -7.12 -28.00
N SER A 71 7.68 -8.35 -28.21
CA SER A 71 7.61 -9.36 -27.14
C SER A 71 9.00 -9.71 -26.60
N ALA A 72 9.98 -9.91 -27.47
CA ALA A 72 11.35 -10.16 -27.05
C ALA A 72 11.96 -8.99 -26.27
N LYS A 73 11.74 -7.73 -26.72
CA LYS A 73 12.21 -6.52 -26.03
C LYS A 73 11.62 -6.39 -24.64
N LEU A 74 10.32 -6.67 -24.54
CA LEU A 74 9.59 -6.64 -23.28
C LEU A 74 10.08 -7.70 -22.30
N LEU A 75 10.27 -8.94 -22.77
CA LEU A 75 10.79 -10.03 -21.95
C LEU A 75 12.24 -9.81 -21.52
N ASP A 76 13.09 -9.19 -22.38
CA ASP A 76 14.47 -8.83 -22.04
C ASP A 76 14.51 -7.77 -20.93
N ALA A 77 13.59 -6.79 -20.98
CA ALA A 77 13.47 -5.78 -19.92
C ALA A 77 13.04 -6.38 -18.59
N LEU A 78 12.12 -7.36 -18.61
CA LEU A 78 11.62 -8.04 -17.40
C LEU A 78 12.70 -8.90 -16.73
N ASP A 79 13.58 -9.52 -17.49
CA ASP A 79 14.65 -10.41 -16.98
C ASP A 79 15.89 -9.63 -16.52
N SER A 80 15.93 -8.32 -16.79
CA SER A 80 16.99 -7.42 -16.31
C SER A 80 16.83 -7.14 -14.80
N ARG A 81 17.89 -6.62 -14.13
CA ARG A 81 17.81 -6.16 -12.72
C ARG A 81 16.94 -4.91 -12.51
N ALA A 82 16.06 -4.59 -13.45
CA ALA A 82 15.13 -3.49 -13.33
C ALA A 82 14.10 -3.74 -12.21
N LEU A 83 13.60 -2.68 -11.63
CA LEU A 83 12.45 -2.76 -10.73
C LEU A 83 11.20 -3.05 -11.56
N LEU A 84 10.50 -4.12 -11.24
CA LEU A 84 9.33 -4.59 -11.97
C LEU A 84 8.05 -3.87 -11.53
N ALA A 85 7.91 -3.60 -10.24
CA ALA A 85 6.73 -2.96 -9.68
C ALA A 85 6.40 -1.59 -10.29
N PRO A 86 7.37 -0.67 -10.54
CA PRO A 86 7.08 0.60 -11.19
C PRO A 86 6.55 0.47 -12.61
N ILE A 87 6.95 -0.59 -13.32
CA ILE A 87 6.51 -0.84 -14.70
C ILE A 87 5.09 -1.43 -14.74
N GLN A 88 4.71 -2.16 -13.68
CA GLN A 88 3.49 -2.96 -13.61
C GLN A 88 2.44 -2.44 -12.62
N SER A 89 2.58 -1.23 -12.12
CA SER A 89 1.58 -0.57 -11.28
C SER A 89 0.97 0.64 -11.99
N SER A 90 -0.26 1.02 -11.62
CA SER A 90 -0.88 2.26 -12.11
C SER A 90 -0.26 3.51 -11.49
N VAL A 91 0.53 3.35 -10.44
CA VAL A 91 1.22 4.46 -9.78
C VAL A 91 2.51 4.78 -10.52
N VAL A 92 2.67 6.03 -10.94
CA VAL A 92 3.98 6.57 -11.32
C VAL A 92 4.69 6.90 -10.00
N PRO A 93 5.69 6.10 -9.57
CA PRO A 93 6.30 6.33 -8.27
C PRO A 93 7.09 7.63 -8.26
N LEU A 94 6.93 8.40 -7.20
CA LEU A 94 7.73 9.59 -6.95
C LEU A 94 9.16 9.23 -6.55
N PRO A 95 10.14 10.14 -6.69
CA PRO A 95 11.56 9.86 -6.41
C PRO A 95 11.80 9.25 -5.03
N HIS A 96 11.11 9.69 -3.97
CA HIS A 96 11.24 9.12 -2.62
C HIS A 96 10.67 7.70 -2.54
N GLN A 97 9.56 7.41 -3.21
CA GLN A 97 8.95 6.06 -3.23
C GLN A 97 9.83 5.06 -3.99
N LEU A 98 10.48 5.50 -5.08
CA LEU A 98 11.49 4.70 -5.77
C LEU A 98 12.72 4.47 -4.89
N HIS A 99 13.15 5.49 -4.17
CA HIS A 99 14.24 5.35 -3.19
C HIS A 99 13.89 4.31 -2.13
N ALA A 100 12.67 4.38 -1.56
CA ALA A 100 12.20 3.41 -0.56
C ALA A 100 12.18 1.98 -1.13
N LEU A 101 11.65 1.80 -2.35
CA LEU A 101 11.63 0.51 -3.03
C LEU A 101 13.05 -0.04 -3.27
N ASN A 102 13.93 0.76 -3.88
CA ASN A 102 15.32 0.38 -4.16
C ASN A 102 16.04 -0.05 -2.87
N ARG A 103 15.85 0.72 -1.81
CA ARG A 103 16.51 0.48 -0.54
C ARG A 103 15.98 -0.77 0.16
N ALA A 104 14.67 -1.00 0.15
CA ALA A 104 14.08 -2.22 0.68
C ALA A 104 14.57 -3.45 -0.08
N MET A 105 14.64 -3.36 -1.42
CA MET A 105 15.06 -4.46 -2.30
C MET A 105 16.56 -4.70 -2.36
N SER A 106 17.37 -3.74 -1.90
CA SER A 106 18.85 -3.89 -1.84
C SER A 106 19.31 -4.93 -0.81
N ARG A 107 18.42 -5.39 0.08
CA ARG A 107 18.70 -6.36 1.13
C ARG A 107 18.14 -7.73 0.79
N GLU A 108 18.84 -8.77 1.18
CA GLU A 108 18.39 -10.17 1.02
C GLU A 108 17.09 -10.45 1.80
N ARG A 109 16.95 -9.78 2.96
CA ARG A 109 15.80 -9.91 3.85
C ARG A 109 15.07 -8.56 3.92
N VAL A 110 13.89 -8.49 3.32
CA VAL A 110 13.06 -7.28 3.39
C VAL A 110 12.37 -7.24 4.76
N ARG A 111 13.07 -6.65 5.73
CA ARG A 111 12.57 -6.36 7.07
C ARG A 111 12.95 -4.93 7.37
N CYS A 112 12.00 -4.01 7.24
CA CYS A 112 12.27 -2.60 7.43
C CYS A 112 11.09 -1.85 8.02
N LEU A 113 11.40 -0.67 8.57
CA LEU A 113 10.47 0.33 9.04
C LEU A 113 10.41 1.45 8.01
N LEU A 114 9.24 1.62 7.38
CA LEU A 114 8.91 2.78 6.56
C LEU A 114 8.48 3.90 7.49
N ALA A 115 9.36 4.89 7.67
CA ALA A 115 9.22 5.96 8.64
C ALA A 115 9.00 7.34 8.01
N ASP A 116 8.53 7.37 6.76
CA ASP A 116 8.20 8.59 6.03
C ASP A 116 7.12 9.41 6.74
N GLU A 117 7.20 10.73 6.61
CA GLU A 117 6.23 11.63 7.23
C GLU A 117 4.80 11.40 6.73
N VAL A 118 3.82 11.89 7.51
CA VAL A 118 2.39 11.76 7.17
C VAL A 118 2.11 12.41 5.81
N GLY A 119 1.43 11.68 4.92
CA GLY A 119 1.03 12.20 3.60
C GLY A 119 2.01 11.92 2.46
N LEU A 120 3.15 11.26 2.71
CA LEU A 120 4.14 10.87 1.68
C LEU A 120 3.79 9.55 0.94
N GLY A 121 2.73 8.85 1.36
CA GLY A 121 2.27 7.67 0.66
C GLY A 121 2.96 6.37 1.08
N LYS A 122 3.19 6.16 2.39
CA LYS A 122 3.72 4.90 2.93
C LYS A 122 2.97 3.65 2.46
N THR A 123 1.65 3.72 2.29
CA THR A 123 0.83 2.64 1.72
C THR A 123 1.27 2.30 0.29
N ILE A 124 1.61 3.33 -0.51
CA ILE A 124 2.11 3.15 -1.88
C ILE A 124 3.50 2.50 -1.86
N GLU A 125 4.39 2.94 -0.99
CA GLU A 125 5.72 2.33 -0.82
C GLU A 125 5.61 0.85 -0.44
N ALA A 126 4.77 0.54 0.56
CA ALA A 126 4.54 -0.84 0.97
C ALA A 126 3.90 -1.67 -0.15
N GLY A 127 2.99 -1.09 -0.94
CA GLY A 127 2.39 -1.70 -2.11
C GLY A 127 3.41 -2.00 -3.21
N LEU A 128 4.31 -1.06 -3.51
CA LEU A 128 5.42 -1.25 -4.47
C LEU A 128 6.35 -2.39 -4.02
N ILE A 129 6.71 -2.44 -2.73
CA ILE A 129 7.56 -3.50 -2.18
C ILE A 129 6.86 -4.87 -2.22
N LEU A 130 5.58 -4.93 -1.80
CA LEU A 130 4.76 -6.15 -1.91
C LEU A 130 4.72 -6.63 -3.35
N ARG A 131 4.43 -5.73 -4.28
CA ARG A 131 4.33 -6.03 -5.71
C ARG A 131 5.63 -6.57 -6.27
N GLU A 132 6.74 -5.92 -5.96
CA GLU A 132 8.07 -6.35 -6.38
C GLU A 132 8.41 -7.76 -5.87
N LEU A 133 8.13 -8.04 -4.59
CA LEU A 133 8.35 -9.36 -4.00
C LEU A 133 7.48 -10.45 -4.62
N LYS A 134 6.23 -10.13 -4.98
CA LYS A 134 5.32 -11.05 -5.67
C LYS A 134 5.81 -11.35 -7.09
N LEU A 135 6.18 -10.31 -7.85
CA LEU A 135 6.70 -10.46 -9.22
C LEU A 135 7.98 -11.29 -9.28
N ARG A 136 8.81 -11.19 -8.24
CA ARG A 136 10.01 -12.05 -8.07
C ARG A 136 9.69 -13.45 -7.55
N GLY A 137 8.43 -13.77 -7.26
CA GLY A 137 8.03 -15.07 -6.73
C GLY A 137 8.39 -15.33 -5.26
N ASN A 138 8.83 -14.28 -4.54
CA ASN A 138 9.28 -14.38 -3.14
C ASN A 138 8.11 -14.35 -2.16
N VAL A 139 6.97 -13.79 -2.54
CA VAL A 139 5.76 -13.65 -1.71
C VAL A 139 4.56 -14.18 -2.47
N ARG A 140 3.86 -15.13 -1.86
CA ARG A 140 2.56 -15.60 -2.29
C ARG A 140 1.48 -15.18 -1.30
N ARG A 141 1.77 -15.36 0.00
CA ARG A 141 0.83 -15.07 1.08
C ARG A 141 1.21 -13.80 1.81
N ALA A 142 0.30 -12.81 1.82
CA ALA A 142 0.53 -11.52 2.45
C ALA A 142 -0.58 -11.17 3.46
N LEU A 143 -0.17 -10.69 4.64
CA LEU A 143 -1.05 -10.19 5.68
C LEU A 143 -0.81 -8.70 5.90
N VAL A 144 -1.89 -7.91 5.90
CA VAL A 144 -1.88 -6.51 6.35
C VAL A 144 -2.62 -6.41 7.68
N VAL A 145 -1.96 -5.87 8.70
CA VAL A 145 -2.53 -5.56 10.00
C VAL A 145 -2.57 -4.05 10.16
N ALA A 146 -3.75 -3.46 10.23
CA ALA A 146 -3.93 -2.01 10.25
C ALA A 146 -4.91 -1.58 11.37
N PRO A 147 -4.92 -0.30 11.78
CA PRO A 147 -6.00 0.24 12.62
C PRO A 147 -7.38 0.03 11.99
N LYS A 148 -8.41 -0.17 12.83
CA LYS A 148 -9.78 -0.46 12.37
C LYS A 148 -10.29 0.56 11.32
N GLY A 149 -9.96 1.83 11.47
CA GLY A 149 -10.35 2.90 10.54
C GLY A 149 -9.69 2.81 9.16
N LEU A 150 -8.51 2.17 9.05
CA LEU A 150 -7.69 2.14 7.84
C LEU A 150 -7.84 0.85 7.02
N VAL A 151 -8.41 -0.23 7.56
CA VAL A 151 -8.45 -1.55 6.88
C VAL A 151 -9.11 -1.50 5.51
N ARG A 152 -10.16 -0.70 5.36
CA ARG A 152 -10.87 -0.58 4.07
C ARG A 152 -10.16 0.35 3.10
N GLN A 153 -9.48 1.38 3.59
CA GLN A 153 -8.64 2.23 2.77
C GLN A 153 -7.51 1.39 2.16
N TRP A 154 -6.83 0.57 2.98
CA TRP A 154 -5.83 -0.38 2.51
C TRP A 154 -6.36 -1.29 1.40
N GLN A 155 -7.54 -1.88 1.59
CA GLN A 155 -8.17 -2.73 0.58
C GLN A 155 -8.42 -1.98 -0.73
N ALA A 156 -8.93 -0.74 -0.64
CA ALA A 156 -9.22 0.09 -1.81
C ALA A 156 -7.95 0.54 -2.53
N GLU A 157 -6.92 1.01 -1.81
CA GLU A 157 -5.65 1.46 -2.37
C GLU A 157 -4.89 0.29 -3.04
N MET A 158 -4.83 -0.88 -2.40
CA MET A 158 -4.21 -2.06 -2.99
C MET A 158 -4.89 -2.49 -4.28
N ARG A 159 -6.22 -2.45 -4.32
CA ARG A 159 -6.98 -2.79 -5.52
C ARG A 159 -6.80 -1.75 -6.62
N LEU A 160 -6.90 -0.44 -6.28
CA LEU A 160 -6.85 0.65 -7.23
C LEU A 160 -5.46 0.78 -7.87
N HIS A 161 -4.41 0.79 -7.05
CA HIS A 161 -3.06 1.12 -7.50
C HIS A 161 -2.23 -0.08 -7.93
N PHE A 162 -2.53 -1.26 -7.41
CA PHE A 162 -1.71 -2.47 -7.64
C PHE A 162 -2.50 -3.64 -8.21
N GLY A 163 -3.83 -3.51 -8.39
CA GLY A 163 -4.67 -4.62 -8.84
C GLY A 163 -4.77 -5.79 -7.83
N GLU A 164 -4.32 -5.57 -6.59
CA GLU A 164 -4.25 -6.58 -5.56
C GLU A 164 -5.58 -6.74 -4.81
N THR A 165 -6.08 -7.96 -4.72
CA THR A 165 -7.36 -8.25 -4.08
C THR A 165 -7.17 -8.87 -2.71
N PHE A 166 -7.22 -8.03 -1.67
CA PHE A 166 -7.15 -8.46 -0.28
C PHE A 166 -8.53 -8.77 0.28
N ARG A 167 -8.64 -9.87 1.01
CA ARG A 167 -9.84 -10.21 1.78
C ARG A 167 -9.79 -9.51 3.13
N LEU A 168 -10.82 -8.75 3.46
CA LEU A 168 -11.01 -8.21 4.81
C LEU A 168 -11.58 -9.31 5.70
N VAL A 169 -10.86 -9.66 6.76
CA VAL A 169 -11.31 -10.62 7.77
C VAL A 169 -11.59 -9.87 9.07
N ASP A 170 -12.85 -9.75 9.40
CA ASP A 170 -13.33 -9.12 10.62
C ASP A 170 -13.89 -10.16 11.62
N PRO A 171 -14.20 -9.75 12.88
CA PRO A 171 -14.77 -10.64 13.88
C PRO A 171 -16.08 -11.31 13.48
N THR A 172 -16.87 -10.68 12.61
CA THR A 172 -18.16 -11.16 12.12
C THR A 172 -17.95 -12.30 11.12
N GLU A 173 -16.95 -12.17 10.24
CA GLU A 173 -16.59 -13.24 9.30
C GLU A 173 -16.04 -14.46 10.03
N LEU A 174 -15.16 -14.28 11.04
CA LEU A 174 -14.68 -15.39 11.86
C LEU A 174 -15.81 -16.09 12.62
N ALA A 175 -16.81 -15.35 13.10
CA ALA A 175 -17.99 -15.91 13.75
C ALA A 175 -18.93 -16.63 12.76
N ALA A 176 -19.08 -16.09 11.54
CA ALA A 176 -19.85 -16.73 10.47
C ALA A 176 -19.18 -18.03 10.02
N PHE A 177 -17.87 -18.02 9.93
CA PHE A 177 -17.06 -19.21 9.64
C PHE A 177 -17.29 -20.32 10.67
N ARG A 178 -17.24 -20.01 11.97
CA ARG A 178 -17.52 -20.97 13.05
C ARG A 178 -18.88 -21.61 12.92
N ARG A 179 -19.92 -20.80 12.59
CA ARG A 179 -21.30 -21.31 12.40
C ARG A 179 -21.43 -22.23 11.20
N ALA A 180 -20.66 -21.95 10.12
CA ALA A 180 -20.74 -22.75 8.89
C ALA A 180 -20.01 -24.10 8.99
N PHE A 181 -19.03 -24.23 9.90
CA PHE A 181 -18.15 -25.40 9.96
C PHE A 181 -18.02 -26.06 11.35
N GLY A 182 -18.58 -25.46 12.41
CA GLY A 182 -18.42 -25.92 13.80
C GLY A 182 -19.53 -26.83 14.36
N ASP A 183 -20.71 -26.80 13.78
CA ASP A 183 -21.83 -27.67 14.13
C ASP A 183 -22.23 -28.48 12.90
N GLY A 184 -21.95 -29.73 12.82
CA GLY A 184 -22.27 -30.66 11.71
C GLY A 184 -23.70 -30.62 11.14
N THR A 185 -24.31 -29.44 11.04
CA THR A 185 -25.60 -29.16 10.44
C THR A 185 -25.43 -28.58 9.05
N GLU A 186 -26.23 -29.03 8.11
CA GLU A 186 -26.21 -28.71 6.67
C GLU A 186 -26.15 -27.20 6.37
N PRO A 187 -25.46 -26.78 5.30
CA PRO A 187 -25.30 -25.37 4.90
C PRO A 187 -26.65 -24.80 4.46
N GLY A 188 -27.04 -23.65 5.05
CA GLY A 188 -28.22 -22.88 4.67
C GLY A 188 -28.12 -22.30 3.25
N PRO A 189 -29.25 -21.82 2.66
CA PRO A 189 -29.43 -21.56 1.22
C PRO A 189 -28.69 -20.39 0.60
N PHE A 190 -27.64 -19.84 1.21
CA PHE A 190 -26.86 -18.69 0.70
C PHE A 190 -25.38 -18.97 0.46
N ALA A 191 -25.00 -20.19 0.18
CA ALA A 191 -23.61 -20.54 -0.13
C ALA A 191 -23.36 -20.67 -1.65
N GLU A 192 -23.41 -19.55 -2.37
CA GLU A 192 -22.74 -19.46 -3.69
C GLU A 192 -21.25 -19.12 -3.49
N TRP A 193 -20.44 -20.13 -3.33
CA TRP A 193 -18.97 -20.04 -3.33
C TRP A 193 -18.43 -20.82 -4.53
N PRO A 194 -17.47 -20.25 -5.29
CA PRO A 194 -16.88 -20.97 -6.40
C PRO A 194 -16.11 -22.19 -5.90
N GLN A 195 -16.59 -23.37 -6.28
CA GLN A 195 -15.95 -24.65 -6.01
C GLN A 195 -14.69 -24.77 -6.88
N ARG A 196 -13.52 -24.51 -6.32
CA ARG A 196 -12.24 -24.97 -6.86
C ARG A 196 -11.71 -26.12 -5.99
N GLY A 197 -11.67 -27.33 -6.59
CA GLY A 197 -10.87 -28.44 -6.15
C GLY A 197 -11.32 -29.14 -4.86
N ARG A 198 -12.26 -30.08 -4.94
CA ARG A 198 -12.48 -31.09 -3.90
C ARG A 198 -11.26 -32.01 -3.86
N HIS A 199 -10.30 -31.76 -2.97
CA HIS A 199 -9.49 -32.84 -2.42
C HIS A 199 -10.34 -33.59 -1.39
N LYS A 200 -10.47 -34.89 -1.57
CA LYS A 200 -11.20 -35.79 -0.68
C LYS A 200 -10.69 -35.68 0.74
N ALA A 201 -11.61 -35.32 1.65
CA ALA A 201 -11.38 -35.28 3.08
C ALA A 201 -10.94 -36.67 3.58
N SER A 202 -9.69 -36.77 3.95
CA SER A 202 -9.22 -37.74 4.97
C SER A 202 -9.43 -37.07 6.32
N GLY A 203 -10.25 -37.68 7.18
CA GLY A 203 -10.74 -37.09 8.41
C GLY A 203 -9.65 -36.79 9.43
N ASN A 204 -9.13 -35.56 9.40
CA ASN A 204 -8.37 -34.95 10.50
C ASN A 204 -8.95 -33.56 10.74
N GLN A 205 -9.32 -33.25 11.98
CA GLN A 205 -9.86 -31.98 12.48
C GLN A 205 -8.89 -30.78 12.34
N GLU A 206 -7.80 -30.89 11.58
CA GLU A 206 -6.70 -29.91 11.46
C GLU A 206 -6.80 -28.98 10.26
N ASP A 207 -7.73 -29.21 9.31
CA ASP A 207 -7.88 -28.41 8.09
C ASP A 207 -8.76 -27.14 8.28
N ASP A 208 -9.10 -26.76 9.50
CA ASP A 208 -10.09 -25.73 9.83
C ASP A 208 -9.50 -24.36 10.21
N ASN A 209 -8.27 -24.04 9.80
CA ASN A 209 -7.74 -22.69 10.00
C ASN A 209 -8.30 -21.72 8.93
N PRO A 210 -9.23 -20.81 9.31
CA PRO A 210 -9.86 -19.88 8.36
C PRO A 210 -8.86 -18.97 7.64
N TRP A 211 -7.72 -18.67 8.25
CA TRP A 211 -6.68 -17.81 7.71
C TRP A 211 -5.91 -18.44 6.54
N LEU A 212 -5.94 -19.76 6.36
CA LEU A 212 -5.30 -20.47 5.25
C LEU A 212 -6.06 -20.38 3.93
N ARG A 213 -7.32 -19.95 3.94
CA ARG A 213 -8.20 -19.94 2.77
C ARG A 213 -7.89 -18.83 1.75
N HIS A 214 -7.26 -17.78 2.18
CA HIS A 214 -6.95 -16.62 1.34
C HIS A 214 -5.46 -16.32 1.39
N ASP A 215 -4.87 -16.10 0.22
CA ASP A 215 -3.45 -15.76 0.11
C ASP A 215 -3.18 -14.30 0.50
N GLN A 216 -4.18 -13.42 0.43
CA GLN A 216 -4.06 -12.01 0.76
C GLN A 216 -5.16 -11.59 1.74
N VAL A 217 -4.78 -11.18 2.94
CA VAL A 217 -5.71 -10.84 4.02
C VAL A 217 -5.39 -9.49 4.64
N ILE A 218 -6.42 -8.73 4.95
CA ILE A 218 -6.35 -7.53 5.80
C ILE A 218 -7.17 -7.78 7.06
N CYS A 219 -6.63 -7.44 8.23
CA CYS A 219 -7.35 -7.48 9.49
C CYS A 219 -7.04 -6.28 10.37
N SER A 220 -7.89 -6.04 11.37
CA SER A 220 -7.66 -4.97 12.35
C SER A 220 -6.77 -5.46 13.49
N LEU A 221 -5.78 -4.65 13.87
CA LEU A 221 -4.87 -4.90 15.00
C LEU A 221 -5.64 -5.31 16.28
N ASP A 222 -6.67 -4.56 16.64
CA ASP A 222 -7.42 -4.79 17.87
C ASP A 222 -8.34 -6.02 17.81
N SER A 223 -8.68 -6.51 16.61
CA SER A 223 -9.52 -7.70 16.45
C SER A 223 -8.76 -9.01 16.60
N VAL A 224 -7.43 -8.98 16.46
CA VAL A 224 -6.57 -10.18 16.45
C VAL A 224 -5.54 -10.24 17.60
N LYS A 225 -5.41 -9.16 18.39
CA LYS A 225 -4.53 -9.17 19.58
C LYS A 225 -4.99 -10.21 20.60
N PRO A 226 -4.09 -10.90 21.31
CA PRO A 226 -4.45 -11.84 22.36
C PRO A 226 -5.09 -11.12 23.54
N ILE A 227 -5.99 -11.78 24.25
CA ILE A 227 -6.66 -11.27 25.44
C ILE A 227 -6.32 -12.19 26.62
N ASP A 228 -5.75 -11.62 27.67
CA ASP A 228 -5.39 -12.37 28.90
C ASP A 228 -6.56 -12.45 29.86
N HIS A 229 -7.46 -11.46 29.87
CA HIS A 229 -8.64 -11.41 30.72
C HIS A 229 -9.83 -10.70 30.06
N ARG A 230 -11.03 -11.24 30.23
CA ARG A 230 -12.30 -10.58 29.88
C ARG A 230 -13.37 -10.92 30.90
N ARG A 231 -13.97 -9.89 31.49
CA ARG A 231 -15.00 -10.06 32.52
C ARG A 231 -16.18 -10.90 32.02
N GLY A 232 -16.56 -11.93 32.78
CA GLY A 232 -17.67 -12.83 32.44
C GLY A 232 -17.32 -13.98 31.48
N TRP A 233 -16.03 -14.10 31.06
CA TRP A 233 -15.59 -15.19 30.22
C TRP A 233 -14.89 -16.29 31.04
N SER A 234 -15.17 -17.54 30.68
CA SER A 234 -14.42 -18.69 31.22
C SER A 234 -13.03 -18.78 30.57
N ARG A 235 -12.12 -19.55 31.20
CA ARG A 235 -10.80 -19.83 30.64
C ARG A 235 -10.87 -20.50 29.26
N ASP A 236 -11.87 -21.37 29.05
CA ASP A 236 -12.06 -22.06 27.77
C ASP A 236 -12.56 -21.11 26.68
N GLN A 237 -13.41 -20.15 27.02
CA GLN A 237 -13.85 -19.10 26.07
C GLN A 237 -12.68 -18.20 25.67
N LEU A 238 -11.80 -17.82 26.61
CA LEU A 238 -10.58 -17.04 26.32
C LEU A 238 -9.60 -17.85 25.45
N ALA A 239 -9.41 -19.13 25.77
CA ALA A 239 -8.53 -20.00 25.00
C ALA A 239 -9.03 -20.18 23.55
N THR A 240 -10.35 -20.40 23.39
CA THR A 240 -10.97 -20.49 22.06
C THR A 240 -10.81 -19.19 21.26
N TYR A 241 -11.07 -18.04 21.88
CA TYR A 241 -10.91 -16.72 21.25
C TYR A 241 -9.47 -16.49 20.79
N ASN A 242 -8.49 -16.73 21.66
CA ASN A 242 -7.07 -16.53 21.33
C ASN A 242 -6.60 -17.51 20.26
N ARG A 243 -7.06 -18.76 20.27
CA ARG A 243 -6.75 -19.75 19.24
C ARG A 243 -7.22 -19.29 17.87
N GLU A 244 -8.48 -18.91 17.73
CA GLU A 244 -9.07 -18.55 16.44
C GLU A 244 -8.47 -17.27 15.85
N ARG A 245 -8.22 -16.27 16.68
CA ARG A 245 -7.84 -14.92 16.23
C ARG A 245 -6.36 -14.66 16.24
N PHE A 246 -5.62 -15.24 17.18
CA PHE A 246 -4.22 -15.01 17.35
C PHE A 246 -3.37 -16.22 16.92
N GLU A 247 -3.56 -17.39 17.54
CA GLU A 247 -2.69 -18.55 17.27
C GLU A 247 -2.83 -19.04 15.81
N ASN A 248 -4.07 -19.15 15.29
CA ASN A 248 -4.34 -19.56 13.92
C ASN A 248 -3.85 -18.52 12.92
N LEU A 249 -3.95 -17.22 13.20
CA LEU A 249 -3.41 -16.15 12.37
C LEU A 249 -1.88 -16.27 12.24
N VAL A 250 -1.18 -16.40 13.38
CA VAL A 250 0.28 -16.54 13.42
C VAL A 250 0.72 -17.81 12.69
N ALA A 251 -0.06 -18.89 12.83
CA ALA A 251 0.25 -20.18 12.23
C ALA A 251 -0.15 -20.31 10.75
N ALA A 252 -0.63 -19.26 10.11
CA ALA A 252 -1.14 -19.32 8.73
C ALA A 252 -0.06 -19.19 7.65
N ASN A 253 1.22 -19.30 7.98
CA ASN A 253 2.36 -19.31 7.04
C ASN A 253 2.39 -18.10 6.09
N TRP A 254 2.37 -16.91 6.66
CA TRP A 254 2.52 -15.66 5.90
C TRP A 254 3.96 -15.51 5.38
N ASP A 255 4.12 -15.17 4.09
CA ASP A 255 5.43 -14.82 3.54
C ASP A 255 5.79 -13.38 3.88
N LEU A 256 4.82 -12.48 3.79
CA LEU A 256 4.97 -11.06 4.13
C LEU A 256 3.89 -10.62 5.12
N VAL A 257 4.33 -9.92 6.17
CA VAL A 257 3.43 -9.20 7.08
C VAL A 257 3.72 -7.70 7.00
N ILE A 258 2.68 -6.92 6.81
CA ILE A 258 2.71 -5.45 6.81
C ILE A 258 1.92 -4.98 8.02
N ILE A 259 2.52 -4.19 8.90
CA ILE A 259 1.85 -3.63 10.09
C ILE A 259 1.85 -2.13 9.99
N ASP A 260 0.65 -1.57 9.84
CA ASP A 260 0.47 -0.12 9.78
C ASP A 260 0.28 0.47 11.17
N GLU A 261 0.69 1.73 11.35
CA GLU A 261 0.80 2.44 12.63
C GLU A 261 1.54 1.59 13.69
N ALA A 262 2.69 1.06 13.27
CA ALA A 262 3.48 0.11 14.04
C ALA A 262 3.95 0.66 15.41
N HIS A 263 3.98 1.99 15.60
CA HIS A 263 4.25 2.61 16.89
C HIS A 263 3.30 2.12 18.00
N ARG A 264 2.07 1.71 17.65
CA ARG A 264 1.11 1.11 18.60
C ARG A 264 1.53 -0.25 19.15
N LEU A 265 2.54 -0.89 18.57
CA LEU A 265 3.11 -2.15 19.06
C LEU A 265 4.11 -1.92 20.19
N GLY A 266 4.70 -0.72 20.30
CA GLY A 266 5.80 -0.44 21.25
C GLY A 266 5.46 -0.73 22.71
N GLY A 267 4.24 -0.40 23.15
CA GLY A 267 3.71 -0.67 24.49
C GLY A 267 4.63 -0.24 25.65
N SER A 268 4.12 -0.19 26.89
CA SER A 268 4.92 0.13 28.07
C SER A 268 5.83 -1.04 28.50
N THR A 269 5.47 -2.28 28.13
CA THR A 269 6.21 -3.50 28.46
C THR A 269 6.05 -4.55 27.34
N GLU A 270 6.90 -5.60 27.36
CA GLU A 270 6.75 -6.77 26.47
C GLU A 270 5.47 -7.59 26.75
N GLN A 271 4.78 -7.33 27.84
CA GLN A 271 3.56 -8.03 28.22
C GLN A 271 2.31 -7.47 27.57
N VAL A 272 2.39 -6.30 26.95
CA VAL A 272 1.26 -5.67 26.26
C VAL A 272 0.78 -6.55 25.10
N ALA A 273 -0.52 -6.76 25.00
CA ALA A 273 -1.13 -7.68 24.04
C ALA A 273 -0.78 -7.34 22.57
N ARG A 274 -0.66 -6.05 22.24
CA ARG A 274 -0.26 -5.60 20.89
C ARG A 274 1.18 -5.95 20.57
N TYR A 275 2.11 -5.79 21.54
CA TYR A 275 3.51 -6.21 21.36
C TYR A 275 3.63 -7.73 21.20
N LYS A 276 2.89 -8.52 22.02
CA LYS A 276 2.82 -9.98 21.87
C LYS A 276 2.39 -10.40 20.47
N LEU A 277 1.39 -9.72 19.90
CA LEU A 277 0.96 -9.96 18.51
C LEU A 277 2.08 -9.62 17.50
N GLY A 278 2.65 -8.43 17.59
CA GLY A 278 3.74 -7.98 16.72
C GLY A 278 4.94 -8.93 16.76
N ALA A 279 5.36 -9.33 17.96
CA ALA A 279 6.48 -10.25 18.14
C ALA A 279 6.20 -11.64 17.56
N ALA A 280 5.00 -12.19 17.77
CA ALA A 280 4.63 -13.48 17.23
C ALA A 280 4.57 -13.48 15.69
N LEU A 281 4.03 -12.42 15.08
CA LEU A 281 4.01 -12.27 13.63
C LEU A 281 5.41 -12.03 13.07
N ALA A 282 6.23 -11.21 13.73
CA ALA A 282 7.62 -10.95 13.34
C ALA A 282 8.47 -12.22 13.34
N ASP A 283 8.27 -13.10 14.34
CA ASP A 283 8.97 -14.38 14.46
C ASP A 283 8.47 -15.41 13.41
N ALA A 284 7.20 -15.31 12.97
CA ALA A 284 6.55 -16.26 12.08
C ALA A 284 6.75 -15.96 10.60
N THR A 285 7.19 -14.75 10.23
CA THR A 285 7.28 -14.32 8.83
C THR A 285 8.71 -14.01 8.40
N PRO A 286 9.11 -14.42 7.16
CA PRO A 286 10.42 -14.05 6.63
C PRO A 286 10.51 -12.57 6.25
N TYR A 287 9.43 -11.95 5.73
CA TYR A 287 9.41 -10.54 5.30
C TYR A 287 8.48 -9.72 6.18
N LEU A 288 8.95 -8.58 6.67
CA LEU A 288 8.21 -7.71 7.59
C LEU A 288 8.36 -6.25 7.21
N LEU A 289 7.25 -5.58 6.98
CA LEU A 289 7.18 -4.13 6.82
C LEU A 289 6.44 -3.52 8.00
N LEU A 290 7.09 -2.65 8.73
CA LEU A 290 6.48 -1.81 9.76
C LEU A 290 6.30 -0.40 9.17
N LEU A 291 5.12 0.18 9.32
CA LEU A 291 4.82 1.53 8.85
C LEU A 291 4.50 2.41 10.04
N SER A 292 5.20 3.53 10.17
CA SER A 292 4.90 4.52 11.20
C SER A 292 5.49 5.87 10.83
N ALA A 293 4.72 6.93 10.90
CA ALA A 293 5.26 8.28 10.72
C ALA A 293 6.05 8.75 11.96
N THR A 294 5.73 8.17 13.12
CA THR A 294 6.27 8.56 14.44
C THR A 294 6.90 7.37 15.18
N PRO A 295 7.97 6.77 14.64
CA PRO A 295 8.50 5.51 15.18
C PRO A 295 9.10 5.64 16.57
N HIS A 296 9.57 6.80 16.96
CA HIS A 296 10.32 6.99 18.20
C HIS A 296 9.47 7.43 19.40
N GLN A 297 8.35 8.10 19.21
CA GLN A 297 7.42 8.60 20.25
C GLN A 297 8.10 9.16 21.53
N GLY A 298 9.33 9.67 21.44
CA GLY A 298 10.09 10.20 22.58
C GLY A 298 10.52 9.18 23.64
N LYS A 299 10.35 7.87 23.39
CA LYS A 299 10.76 6.81 24.32
C LYS A 299 11.69 5.83 23.62
N THR A 300 12.95 5.81 24.00
CA THR A 300 13.98 4.95 23.41
C THR A 300 13.64 3.46 23.53
N ASP A 301 13.03 3.06 24.65
CA ASP A 301 12.60 1.68 24.91
C ASP A 301 11.47 1.21 23.96
N HIS A 302 10.54 2.10 23.56
CA HIS A 302 9.53 1.80 22.54
C HIS A 302 10.15 1.60 21.17
N PHE A 303 11.08 2.48 20.81
CA PHE A 303 11.79 2.38 19.54
C PHE A 303 12.67 1.11 19.51
N LEU A 304 13.36 0.81 20.60
CA LEU A 304 14.11 -0.45 20.71
C LEU A 304 13.21 -1.66 20.45
N ARG A 305 12.02 -1.71 21.07
CA ARG A 305 11.07 -2.82 20.84
C ARG A 305 10.63 -2.92 19.39
N LEU A 306 10.41 -1.80 18.68
CA LEU A 306 10.12 -1.82 17.24
C LEU A 306 11.31 -2.37 16.44
N MET A 307 12.53 -1.94 16.76
CA MET A 307 13.74 -2.44 16.10
C MET A 307 13.97 -3.93 16.38
N GLN A 308 13.64 -4.41 17.59
CA GLN A 308 13.67 -5.83 17.96
C GLN A 308 12.65 -6.69 17.17
N LEU A 309 11.53 -6.12 16.73
CA LEU A 309 10.63 -6.83 15.83
C LEU A 309 11.27 -7.08 14.46
N LEU A 310 12.12 -6.16 13.99
CA LEU A 310 12.83 -6.31 12.73
C LEU A 310 14.01 -7.28 12.87
N ASP A 311 14.83 -7.13 13.92
CA ASP A 311 15.98 -8.01 14.17
C ASP A 311 16.39 -7.96 15.64
N ARG A 312 16.13 -9.03 16.40
CA ARG A 312 16.49 -9.13 17.83
C ARG A 312 17.98 -9.25 18.07
N GLU A 313 18.71 -9.86 17.15
CA GLU A 313 20.16 -10.07 17.32
C GLU A 313 20.93 -8.78 17.07
N ALA A 314 20.46 -7.98 16.10
CA ALA A 314 21.03 -6.67 15.82
C ALA A 314 20.76 -5.65 16.94
N PHE A 315 19.61 -5.78 17.65
CA PHE A 315 19.14 -4.83 18.66
C PHE A 315 18.83 -5.51 20.00
N PRO A 316 19.86 -6.04 20.73
CA PRO A 316 19.65 -6.72 22.01
C PRO A 316 19.29 -5.74 23.14
N ASP A 317 19.77 -4.50 23.10
CA ASP A 317 19.64 -3.49 24.13
C ASP A 317 19.66 -2.05 23.55
N GLU A 318 19.39 -1.04 24.39
CA GLU A 318 19.40 0.37 23.99
C GLU A 318 20.78 0.82 23.48
N GLY A 319 21.88 0.28 24.02
CA GLY A 319 23.24 0.60 23.58
C GLY A 319 23.53 0.17 22.15
N SER A 320 22.73 -0.76 21.62
CA SER A 320 22.82 -1.22 20.23
C SER A 320 22.20 -0.23 19.22
N LEU A 321 21.40 0.73 19.67
CA LEU A 321 20.79 1.76 18.84
C LEU A 321 21.83 2.79 18.40
N SER A 322 22.56 2.49 17.33
CA SER A 322 23.47 3.42 16.67
C SER A 322 23.05 3.66 15.23
N ARG A 323 23.37 4.84 14.68
CA ARG A 323 23.03 5.21 13.30
C ARG A 323 23.42 4.13 12.29
N ASN A 324 24.61 3.60 12.38
CA ASN A 324 25.13 2.60 11.44
C ASN A 324 24.34 1.28 11.52
N ARG A 325 23.80 0.93 12.68
CA ARG A 325 22.98 -0.29 12.86
C ARG A 325 21.51 -0.06 12.51
N VAL A 326 20.95 1.10 12.85
CA VAL A 326 19.54 1.46 12.59
C VAL A 326 19.31 1.78 11.12
N HIS A 327 20.20 2.56 10.51
CA HIS A 327 20.08 3.02 9.13
C HIS A 327 19.73 1.91 8.12
N PRO A 328 20.30 0.70 8.15
CA PRO A 328 19.89 -0.35 7.22
C PRO A 328 18.43 -0.80 7.35
N PHE A 329 17.79 -0.62 8.49
CA PHE A 329 16.43 -1.09 8.77
C PHE A 329 15.35 -0.02 8.66
N VAL A 330 15.72 1.25 8.64
CA VAL A 330 14.79 2.36 8.62
C VAL A 330 14.92 3.14 7.31
N ILE A 331 13.80 3.37 6.66
CA ILE A 331 13.68 4.20 5.46
C ILE A 331 12.83 5.39 5.86
N ARG A 332 13.39 6.61 5.75
CA ARG A 332 12.72 7.84 6.17
C ARG A 332 13.00 8.97 5.18
N THR A 333 11.94 9.59 4.71
CA THR A 333 11.99 10.81 3.89
C THR A 333 11.18 11.91 4.57
N GLU A 334 11.70 13.13 4.57
CA GLU A 334 11.03 14.33 5.11
C GLU A 334 10.32 15.07 3.96
N LYS A 335 9.13 15.63 4.20
CA LYS A 335 8.34 16.40 3.21
C LYS A 335 9.15 17.47 2.50
N ARG A 336 10.00 18.18 3.24
CA ARG A 336 10.85 19.25 2.70
C ARG A 336 11.91 18.77 1.71
N ALA A 337 12.28 17.50 1.78
CA ALA A 337 13.26 16.90 0.88
C ALA A 337 12.62 16.26 -0.36
N THR A 338 11.28 16.16 -0.39
CA THR A 338 10.57 15.49 -1.48
C THR A 338 10.41 16.40 -2.69
N ILE A 339 10.66 15.79 -3.85
CA ILE A 339 10.56 16.44 -5.15
C ILE A 339 9.61 15.67 -6.06
N ASP A 340 9.01 16.38 -7.02
CA ASP A 340 8.28 15.77 -8.11
C ASP A 340 9.24 15.24 -9.20
N GLU A 341 8.70 14.69 -10.25
CA GLU A 341 9.45 14.15 -11.38
C GLU A 341 10.17 15.23 -12.23
N GLU A 342 9.84 16.50 -12.04
CA GLU A 342 10.54 17.65 -12.62
C GLU A 342 11.62 18.24 -11.71
N GLY A 343 11.74 17.76 -10.49
CA GLY A 343 12.70 18.23 -9.49
C GLY A 343 12.21 19.43 -8.67
N ARG A 344 10.92 19.78 -8.74
CA ARG A 344 10.31 20.86 -7.93
C ARG A 344 9.87 20.31 -6.58
N ALA A 345 9.85 21.15 -5.56
CA ALA A 345 9.32 20.77 -4.25
C ALA A 345 7.87 20.27 -4.36
N LEU A 346 7.60 19.09 -3.81
CA LEU A 346 6.30 18.42 -3.91
C LEU A 346 5.21 19.12 -3.07
N PHE A 347 5.58 19.71 -1.95
CA PHE A 347 4.67 20.39 -1.04
C PHE A 347 4.82 21.90 -1.12
N LYS A 348 3.70 22.61 -1.12
CA LYS A 348 3.65 24.07 -1.03
C LYS A 348 3.73 24.52 0.42
N PRO A 349 4.28 25.72 0.71
CA PRO A 349 4.26 26.28 2.06
C PRO A 349 2.84 26.38 2.59
N ARG A 350 2.62 25.95 3.84
CA ARG A 350 1.33 26.08 4.51
C ARG A 350 1.30 27.28 5.44
N ALA A 351 0.10 27.79 5.73
CA ALA A 351 -0.13 28.88 6.67
C ALA A 351 -1.09 28.41 7.78
N THR A 352 -0.61 28.38 9.02
CA THR A 352 -1.43 28.11 10.20
C THR A 352 -1.62 29.40 11.02
N ARG A 353 -2.86 29.71 11.41
CA ARG A 353 -3.17 30.91 12.18
C ARG A 353 -4.07 30.57 13.36
N LEU A 354 -3.69 31.10 14.55
CA LEU A 354 -4.57 31.10 15.70
C LEU A 354 -5.56 32.26 15.55
N LEU A 355 -6.84 32.03 15.76
CA LEU A 355 -7.91 32.99 15.66
C LEU A 355 -8.65 33.07 16.98
N GLY A 356 -8.33 34.15 17.74
CA GLY A 356 -9.03 34.49 18.97
C GLY A 356 -10.46 34.94 18.68
N VAL A 357 -11.43 34.26 19.28
CA VAL A 357 -12.85 34.56 19.17
C VAL A 357 -13.24 35.47 20.34
N GLU A 358 -13.58 36.71 20.04
CA GLU A 358 -13.93 37.69 21.05
C GLU A 358 -15.37 37.54 21.55
N TRP A 359 -15.57 37.75 22.85
CA TRP A 359 -16.88 37.86 23.48
C TRP A 359 -17.48 39.23 23.17
N GLN A 360 -18.62 39.26 22.48
CA GLN A 360 -19.41 40.46 22.29
C GLN A 360 -20.50 40.51 23.37
N ASP A 361 -21.13 41.68 23.60
CA ASP A 361 -22.18 41.86 24.60
C ASP A 361 -23.33 40.88 24.48
N ARG A 362 -23.69 40.51 23.24
CA ARG A 362 -24.72 39.49 22.95
C ARG A 362 -24.31 38.05 23.41
N HIS A 363 -23.03 37.79 23.67
CA HIS A 363 -22.53 36.53 24.15
C HIS A 363 -22.36 36.45 25.67
N ALA A 364 -22.86 37.47 26.41
CA ALA A 364 -22.73 37.55 27.87
C ALA A 364 -23.32 36.34 28.60
N ALA A 365 -24.37 35.70 28.05
CA ALA A 365 -24.94 34.47 28.61
C ALA A 365 -23.98 33.28 28.45
N GLN A 366 -23.34 33.17 27.30
CA GLN A 366 -22.36 32.08 27.00
C GLN A 366 -21.11 32.27 27.90
N ARG A 367 -20.64 33.50 28.11
CA ARG A 367 -19.54 33.78 29.04
C ARG A 367 -19.88 33.36 30.46
N ARG A 368 -21.09 33.72 30.96
CA ARG A 368 -21.55 33.28 32.29
C ARG A 368 -21.62 31.74 32.42
N LEU A 369 -22.07 31.06 31.39
CA LEU A 369 -22.07 29.62 31.36
C LEU A 369 -20.65 29.05 31.45
N TYR A 370 -19.70 29.63 30.69
CA TYR A 370 -18.29 29.21 30.73
C TYR A 370 -17.71 29.39 32.16
N ASP A 371 -17.94 30.56 32.80
CA ASP A 371 -17.44 30.84 34.16
C ASP A 371 -18.07 29.85 35.18
N ALA A 372 -19.35 29.57 35.08
CA ALA A 372 -20.06 28.64 35.96
C ALA A 372 -19.57 27.21 35.83
N VAL A 373 -19.40 26.73 34.60
CA VAL A 373 -18.86 25.38 34.34
C VAL A 373 -17.39 25.30 34.79
N THR A 374 -16.58 26.32 34.52
CA THR A 374 -15.17 26.34 34.97
C THR A 374 -15.08 26.29 36.51
N SER A 375 -15.99 26.98 37.23
CA SER A 375 -16.06 26.90 38.68
C SER A 375 -16.45 25.52 39.19
N TYR A 376 -17.45 24.89 38.57
CA TYR A 376 -17.88 23.51 38.85
C TYR A 376 -16.71 22.51 38.61
N VAL A 377 -16.02 22.62 37.48
CA VAL A 377 -14.88 21.78 37.12
C VAL A 377 -13.78 21.91 38.16
N ARG A 378 -13.46 23.14 38.60
CA ARG A 378 -12.43 23.40 39.61
C ARG A 378 -12.76 22.74 40.95
N HIS A 379 -14.01 22.89 41.47
CA HIS A 379 -14.46 22.28 42.71
C HIS A 379 -14.48 20.73 42.60
N GLY A 380 -15.10 20.20 41.57
CA GLY A 380 -15.26 18.76 41.35
C GLY A 380 -13.92 18.04 41.17
N TYR A 381 -12.96 18.65 40.46
CA TYR A 381 -11.63 18.10 40.30
C TYR A 381 -10.88 18.02 41.62
N ASN A 382 -10.91 19.09 42.45
CA ASN A 382 -10.27 19.11 43.77
C ASN A 382 -10.87 18.07 44.71
N GLN A 383 -12.19 17.87 44.72
CA GLN A 383 -12.85 16.83 45.48
C GLN A 383 -12.48 15.44 45.01
N ALA A 384 -12.45 15.21 43.69
CA ALA A 384 -12.06 13.94 43.08
C ALA A 384 -10.62 13.54 43.43
N MET A 385 -9.69 14.48 43.38
CA MET A 385 -8.29 14.23 43.75
C MET A 385 -8.13 13.94 45.25
N ALA A 386 -8.83 14.67 46.11
CA ALA A 386 -8.82 14.42 47.54
C ALA A 386 -9.39 13.04 47.93
N ALA A 387 -10.40 12.57 47.20
CA ALA A 387 -11.05 11.27 47.32
C ALA A 387 -10.34 10.14 46.55
N GLN A 388 -9.22 10.40 45.85
CA GLN A 388 -8.52 9.47 44.94
C GLN A 388 -9.38 8.89 43.81
N GLN A 389 -10.43 9.60 43.39
CA GLN A 389 -11.37 9.21 42.34
C GLN A 389 -10.92 9.78 40.99
N ARG A 390 -9.88 9.25 40.40
CA ARG A 390 -9.28 9.74 39.13
C ARG A 390 -10.29 9.85 38.00
N HIS A 391 -11.25 8.95 37.89
CA HIS A 391 -12.27 8.94 36.84
C HIS A 391 -13.22 10.16 36.90
N ILE A 392 -13.50 10.72 38.10
CA ILE A 392 -14.26 11.95 38.23
C ILE A 392 -13.43 13.15 37.81
N GLY A 393 -12.13 13.17 38.13
CA GLY A 393 -11.20 14.18 37.65
C GLY A 393 -11.20 14.28 36.13
N PHE A 394 -11.27 13.17 35.44
CA PHE A 394 -11.38 13.11 33.99
C PHE A 394 -12.69 13.71 33.46
N LEU A 395 -13.81 13.37 34.04
CA LEU A 395 -15.08 13.94 33.67
C LEU A 395 -15.06 15.48 33.78
N MET A 396 -14.40 16.01 34.83
CA MET A 396 -14.25 17.44 35.00
C MET A 396 -13.45 18.08 33.86
N ILE A 397 -12.35 17.46 33.45
CA ILE A 397 -11.55 17.88 32.31
C ILE A 397 -12.39 17.92 31.02
N LEU A 398 -13.18 16.86 30.78
CA LEU A 398 -14.06 16.80 29.60
C LEU A 398 -15.16 17.87 29.62
N MET A 399 -15.73 18.18 30.78
CA MET A 399 -16.73 19.25 30.91
C MET A 399 -16.14 20.61 30.52
N GLN A 400 -14.85 20.87 30.86
CA GLN A 400 -14.17 22.09 30.42
C GLN A 400 -14.00 22.14 28.90
N ARG A 401 -13.59 21.02 28.27
CA ARG A 401 -13.46 20.93 26.80
C ARG A 401 -14.83 21.12 26.09
N LEU A 402 -15.89 20.61 26.69
CA LEU A 402 -17.24 20.73 26.14
C LEU A 402 -17.76 22.17 26.16
N VAL A 403 -17.55 22.92 27.27
CA VAL A 403 -18.04 24.31 27.36
C VAL A 403 -17.26 25.24 26.45
N THR A 404 -16.00 24.95 26.16
CA THR A 404 -15.21 25.68 25.16
C THR A 404 -15.50 25.26 23.71
N SER A 405 -16.09 24.09 23.51
CA SER A 405 -16.54 23.64 22.19
C SER A 405 -17.86 24.34 21.80
N SER A 406 -18.96 24.03 22.48
CA SER A 406 -20.24 24.68 22.21
C SER A 406 -21.23 24.55 23.37
N THR A 407 -22.19 25.48 23.42
CA THR A 407 -23.31 25.44 24.38
C THR A 407 -24.12 24.14 24.21
N ALA A 408 -24.31 23.65 22.97
CA ALA A 408 -25.02 22.41 22.68
C ALA A 408 -24.30 21.18 23.25
N ALA A 409 -22.96 21.14 23.18
CA ALA A 409 -22.17 20.02 23.67
C ALA A 409 -22.26 19.90 25.20
N ILE A 410 -22.00 20.99 25.91
CA ILE A 410 -22.10 20.98 27.39
C ILE A 410 -23.53 20.70 27.86
N ARG A 411 -24.57 21.28 27.24
CA ARG A 411 -25.98 21.01 27.57
C ARG A 411 -26.31 19.53 27.43
N THR A 412 -26.00 18.92 26.28
CA THR A 412 -26.28 17.52 26.01
C THR A 412 -25.61 16.60 27.02
N THR A 413 -24.39 16.92 27.43
CA THR A 413 -23.64 16.16 28.43
C THR A 413 -24.23 16.31 29.83
N LEU A 414 -24.62 17.53 30.24
CA LEU A 414 -25.27 17.77 31.52
C LEU A 414 -26.63 17.05 31.59
N GLU A 415 -27.42 16.97 30.49
CA GLU A 415 -28.64 16.20 30.41
C GLU A 415 -28.38 14.71 30.65
N LYS A 416 -27.41 14.11 29.97
CA LYS A 416 -27.03 12.70 30.18
C LYS A 416 -26.53 12.48 31.62
N ARG A 417 -25.71 13.38 32.15
CA ARG A 417 -25.19 13.28 33.53
C ARG A 417 -26.29 13.34 34.57
N LEU A 418 -27.22 14.29 34.42
CA LEU A 418 -28.37 14.42 35.31
C LEU A 418 -29.29 13.18 35.29
N ALA A 419 -29.54 12.63 34.10
CA ALA A 419 -30.34 11.40 33.96
C ALA A 419 -29.68 10.19 34.70
N LEU A 420 -28.37 10.08 34.64
CA LEU A 420 -27.58 9.04 35.32
C LEU A 420 -27.60 9.22 36.86
N LEU A 421 -27.45 10.46 37.33
CA LEU A 421 -27.52 10.78 38.75
C LEU A 421 -28.97 10.58 39.35
N GLN A 422 -30.00 10.52 38.51
CA GLN A 422 -31.36 10.22 38.87
C GLN A 422 -31.71 8.73 38.77
N ALA A 423 -30.91 7.90 38.11
CA ALA A 423 -31.18 6.48 37.94
C ALA A 423 -30.86 5.70 39.23
N PRO A 424 -31.68 4.66 39.60
CA PRO A 424 -31.40 3.83 40.75
C PRO A 424 -30.10 3.01 40.57
N ALA A 425 -29.33 2.89 41.64
CA ALA A 425 -27.92 2.44 41.73
C ALA A 425 -27.48 1.11 41.08
N PRO A 426 -28.32 0.15 40.59
CA PRO A 426 -27.79 -1.13 40.10
C PRO A 426 -27.13 -1.09 38.71
N GLN A 427 -27.33 -0.05 37.90
CA GLN A 427 -26.79 -0.02 36.53
C GLN A 427 -25.39 0.63 36.38
N ALA A 428 -24.92 1.36 37.38
CA ALA A 428 -23.66 2.07 37.33
C ALA A 428 -22.41 1.16 37.44
N SER A 429 -22.56 -0.10 37.84
CA SER A 429 -21.41 -1.00 38.11
C SER A 429 -20.99 -1.89 36.94
N LEU A 430 -21.63 -1.78 35.76
CA LEU A 430 -21.41 -2.70 34.63
C LEU A 430 -20.18 -2.35 33.76
N PHE A 431 -19.64 -1.14 33.89
CA PHE A 431 -18.49 -0.70 33.10
C PHE A 431 -17.31 -0.38 34.02
N ALA A 432 -16.27 -1.23 33.97
CA ALA A 432 -14.98 -0.87 34.54
C ALA A 432 -14.36 0.22 33.61
N PRO A 433 -13.78 1.29 34.17
CA PRO A 433 -13.06 2.27 33.34
C PRO A 433 -11.94 1.56 32.58
N PRO A 434 -11.67 1.95 31.31
CA PRO A 434 -10.53 1.43 30.57
C PRO A 434 -9.22 1.79 31.30
N GLU A 435 -8.16 1.01 31.03
CA GLU A 435 -6.84 1.35 31.53
C GLU A 435 -6.40 2.71 30.94
N TRP A 436 -5.51 3.43 31.66
CA TRP A 436 -5.08 4.79 31.27
C TRP A 436 -4.54 4.89 29.83
N GLU A 437 -3.80 3.87 29.41
CA GLU A 437 -3.21 3.80 28.05
C GLU A 437 -4.28 3.68 26.96
N ASP A 438 -5.36 2.94 27.20
CA ASP A 438 -6.49 2.83 26.28
C ASP A 438 -7.32 4.12 26.23
N TRP A 439 -7.34 4.90 27.32
CA TRP A 439 -8.08 6.15 27.40
C TRP A 439 -7.48 7.26 26.52
N ALA A 440 -6.16 7.39 26.52
CA ALA A 440 -5.45 8.42 25.75
C ALA A 440 -5.62 8.24 24.23
N GLU A 441 -5.89 7.02 23.77
CA GLU A 441 -6.12 6.72 22.36
C GLU A 441 -7.56 7.00 21.89
N LEU A 442 -8.52 7.19 22.82
CA LEU A 442 -9.92 7.48 22.46
C LEU A 442 -10.07 8.93 21.97
N ASP A 443 -10.94 9.14 20.98
CA ASP A 443 -11.34 10.49 20.60
C ASP A 443 -12.22 11.14 21.68
N GLY A 444 -12.36 12.48 21.64
CA GLY A 444 -13.10 13.24 22.64
C GLY A 444 -14.52 12.73 22.87
N GLN A 445 -15.22 12.27 21.82
CA GLN A 445 -16.58 11.71 21.94
C GLN A 445 -16.60 10.36 22.65
N SER A 446 -15.66 9.47 22.31
CA SER A 446 -15.55 8.15 22.96
C SER A 446 -15.12 8.26 24.41
N GLN A 447 -14.23 9.20 24.73
CA GLN A 447 -13.87 9.54 26.11
C GLN A 447 -15.10 10.01 26.91
N LEU A 448 -15.93 10.88 26.31
CA LEU A 448 -17.15 11.38 26.92
C LEU A 448 -18.16 10.26 27.20
N ASP A 449 -18.44 9.42 26.19
CA ASP A 449 -19.39 8.33 26.31
C ASP A 449 -18.99 7.33 27.42
N THR A 450 -17.68 7.22 27.70
CA THR A 450 -17.16 6.37 28.78
C THR A 450 -17.19 7.07 30.15
N ALA A 451 -16.79 8.36 30.22
CA ALA A 451 -16.65 9.07 31.50
C ALA A 451 -17.98 9.46 32.18
N VAL A 452 -19.03 9.69 31.39
CA VAL A 452 -20.35 10.14 31.92
C VAL A 452 -20.96 9.13 32.91
N TYR A 453 -20.57 7.86 32.84
CA TYR A 453 -21.05 6.79 33.72
C TYR A 453 -20.37 6.75 35.11
N ALA A 454 -19.49 7.68 35.44
CA ALA A 454 -18.86 7.74 36.77
C ALA A 454 -19.90 8.02 37.89
N THR A 455 -19.74 7.40 39.05
CA THR A 455 -20.62 7.62 40.22
C THR A 455 -20.45 9.03 40.80
N GLY A 456 -21.53 9.69 41.14
CA GLY A 456 -21.54 11.07 41.72
C GLY A 456 -22.29 11.16 43.06
N SER A 457 -22.26 12.36 43.71
CA SER A 457 -22.93 12.66 44.97
C SER A 457 -24.30 13.33 44.78
N GLU A 458 -25.14 13.36 45.85
CA GLU A 458 -26.44 14.06 45.80
C GLU A 458 -26.27 15.59 45.66
N ASP A 459 -25.17 16.17 46.18
CA ASP A 459 -24.86 17.61 46.05
C ASP A 459 -24.55 17.97 44.60
N GLU A 460 -23.87 17.08 43.85
CA GLU A 460 -23.59 17.22 42.43
C GLU A 460 -24.84 17.33 41.58
N LYS A 461 -25.93 16.60 41.95
CA LYS A 461 -27.19 16.60 41.22
C LYS A 461 -27.86 17.99 41.18
N ALA A 462 -27.82 18.73 42.28
CA ALA A 462 -28.37 20.09 42.34
C ALA A 462 -27.54 21.07 41.49
N GLU A 463 -26.22 20.94 41.53
CA GLU A 463 -25.28 21.78 40.77
C GLU A 463 -25.41 21.52 39.28
N VAL A 464 -25.43 20.24 38.84
CA VAL A 464 -25.61 19.84 37.44
C VAL A 464 -26.97 20.31 36.90
N LYS A 465 -28.03 20.30 37.72
CA LYS A 465 -29.35 20.82 37.32
C LYS A 465 -29.28 22.33 37.09
N THR A 466 -28.62 23.08 37.95
CA THR A 466 -28.46 24.55 37.83
C THR A 466 -27.68 24.90 36.54
N LEU A 467 -26.59 24.18 36.28
CA LEU A 467 -25.78 24.36 35.07
C LEU A 467 -26.57 24.02 33.79
N LEU A 468 -27.40 22.96 33.85
CA LEU A 468 -28.25 22.58 32.73
C LEU A 468 -29.28 23.65 32.41
N ASP A 469 -29.94 24.22 33.43
CA ASP A 469 -30.90 25.29 33.23
C ASP A 469 -30.25 26.57 32.65
N LEU A 470 -29.03 26.88 33.08
CA LEU A 470 -28.25 27.97 32.53
C LEU A 470 -27.82 27.69 31.07
N ALA A 471 -27.42 26.47 30.74
CA ALA A 471 -27.05 26.08 29.36
C ALA A 471 -28.25 26.18 28.41
N ARG A 472 -29.44 25.74 28.86
CA ARG A 472 -30.67 25.84 28.08
C ARG A 472 -31.09 27.30 27.85
N GLU A 473 -30.93 28.14 28.85
CA GLU A 473 -31.21 29.58 28.73
C GLU A 473 -30.25 30.23 27.75
N THR A 474 -28.94 29.91 27.84
CA THR A 474 -27.90 30.41 26.92
C THR A 474 -28.23 30.06 25.47
N GLU A 475 -28.62 28.80 25.19
CA GLU A 475 -28.97 28.34 23.84
C GLU A 475 -30.20 29.07 23.27
N ARG A 476 -31.15 29.48 24.11
CA ARG A 476 -32.32 30.27 23.70
C ARG A 476 -31.99 31.73 23.43
N GLN A 477 -30.99 32.31 24.11
CA GLN A 477 -30.66 33.73 24.02
C GLN A 477 -29.87 34.10 22.77
N GLY A 478 -29.14 33.13 22.13
CA GLY A 478 -28.38 33.45 20.93
C GLY A 478 -27.52 32.35 20.37
N THR A 479 -26.73 32.71 19.39
CA THR A 479 -25.77 31.84 18.69
C THR A 479 -24.43 31.85 19.44
N ASP A 480 -23.73 30.75 19.38
CA ASP A 480 -22.37 30.66 19.94
C ASP A 480 -21.39 31.57 19.19
N ALA A 481 -20.53 32.29 19.93
CA ALA A 481 -19.53 33.22 19.38
C ALA A 481 -18.64 32.59 18.33
N LYS A 482 -18.18 31.33 18.58
CA LYS A 482 -17.37 30.57 17.61
C LYS A 482 -18.12 30.26 16.32
N ALA A 483 -19.42 29.95 16.37
CA ALA A 483 -20.22 29.67 15.19
C ALA A 483 -20.41 30.92 14.32
N GLU A 484 -20.58 32.09 14.93
CA GLU A 484 -20.63 33.37 14.20
C GLU A 484 -19.29 33.68 13.55
N THR A 485 -18.19 33.57 14.29
CA THR A 485 -16.83 33.77 13.76
C THR A 485 -16.51 32.78 12.61
N LEU A 486 -16.98 31.54 12.70
CA LEU A 486 -16.86 30.56 11.61
C LEU A 486 -17.53 31.06 10.33
N LEU A 487 -18.74 31.57 10.43
CA LEU A 487 -19.49 32.08 9.30
C LEU A 487 -18.79 33.31 8.69
N GLU A 488 -18.35 34.25 9.50
CA GLU A 488 -17.60 35.44 9.05
C GLU A 488 -16.30 35.06 8.36
N LEU A 489 -15.58 34.09 8.90
CA LEU A 489 -14.35 33.58 8.30
C LEU A 489 -14.63 32.92 6.93
N ILE A 490 -15.66 32.11 6.80
CA ILE A 490 -16.00 31.47 5.52
C ILE A 490 -16.30 32.52 4.46
N TYR A 491 -17.12 33.55 4.76
CA TYR A 491 -17.40 34.62 3.82
C TYR A 491 -16.15 35.42 3.45
N ARG A 492 -15.29 35.73 4.41
CA ARG A 492 -14.01 36.40 4.13
C ARG A 492 -13.11 35.58 3.21
N LEU A 493 -12.97 34.28 3.48
CA LEU A 493 -12.16 33.40 2.64
C LEU A 493 -12.69 33.28 1.22
N GLN A 494 -14.01 33.23 1.04
CA GLN A 494 -14.64 33.24 -0.28
C GLN A 494 -14.33 34.49 -1.07
N GLN A 495 -14.29 35.65 -0.38
CA GLN A 495 -13.93 36.94 -0.99
C GLN A 495 -12.44 36.99 -1.32
N GLU A 496 -11.56 36.57 -0.40
CA GLU A 496 -10.12 36.56 -0.61
C GLU A 496 -9.69 35.69 -1.78
N GLU A 497 -10.33 34.53 -1.97
CA GLU A 497 -10.01 33.59 -3.04
C GLU A 497 -10.87 33.76 -4.29
N ASN A 498 -11.82 34.68 -4.24
CA ASN A 498 -12.80 34.94 -5.31
C ASN A 498 -13.50 33.67 -5.77
N ASP A 499 -13.77 32.74 -4.83
CA ASP A 499 -14.45 31.47 -5.08
C ASP A 499 -15.71 31.32 -4.21
N PRO A 500 -16.90 31.51 -4.78
CA PRO A 500 -18.17 31.29 -4.07
C PRO A 500 -18.42 29.83 -3.69
N GLN A 501 -17.74 28.89 -4.36
CA GLN A 501 -17.87 27.46 -4.11
C GLN A 501 -16.73 26.90 -3.27
N LEU A 502 -15.96 27.76 -2.63
CA LEU A 502 -14.83 27.38 -1.79
C LEU A 502 -15.20 26.26 -0.82
N LYS A 503 -14.43 25.18 -0.84
CA LYS A 503 -14.62 24.03 0.03
C LYS A 503 -13.88 24.24 1.35
N VAL A 504 -14.58 23.97 2.46
CA VAL A 504 -14.05 24.16 3.81
C VAL A 504 -14.22 22.90 4.63
N LEU A 505 -13.14 22.43 5.23
CA LEU A 505 -13.13 21.31 6.17
C LEU A 505 -13.10 21.85 7.60
N VAL A 506 -14.13 21.54 8.39
CA VAL A 506 -14.25 21.95 9.79
C VAL A 506 -14.09 20.73 10.69
N PHE A 507 -13.16 20.78 11.65
CA PHE A 507 -12.99 19.76 12.67
C PHE A 507 -13.58 20.20 14.01
N THR A 508 -14.29 19.29 14.66
CA THR A 508 -14.77 19.41 16.05
C THR A 508 -14.56 18.09 16.78
N GLU A 509 -14.41 18.11 18.10
CA GLU A 509 -14.22 16.89 18.88
C GLU A 509 -15.54 16.18 19.23
N PHE A 510 -16.67 16.94 19.23
CA PHE A 510 -17.93 16.46 19.78
C PHE A 510 -19.07 16.42 18.76
N VAL A 511 -19.79 15.30 18.72
CA VAL A 511 -20.96 15.08 17.83
C VAL A 511 -22.08 16.13 18.06
N PRO A 512 -22.42 16.57 19.30
CA PRO A 512 -23.43 17.61 19.50
C PRO A 512 -23.00 18.96 18.88
N THR A 513 -21.71 19.32 18.94
CA THR A 513 -21.18 20.51 18.27
C THR A 513 -21.28 20.36 16.75
N GLN A 514 -20.93 19.20 16.19
CA GLN A 514 -21.08 18.90 14.77
C GLN A 514 -22.52 19.11 14.29
N ALA A 515 -23.51 18.55 15.01
CA ALA A 515 -24.93 18.68 14.68
C ALA A 515 -25.41 20.14 14.77
N MET A 516 -24.98 20.89 15.79
CA MET A 516 -25.28 22.30 15.95
C MET A 516 -24.74 23.13 14.79
N LEU A 517 -23.47 22.93 14.42
CA LEU A 517 -22.83 23.65 13.30
C LEU A 517 -23.48 23.33 11.95
N ALA A 518 -23.84 22.07 11.71
CA ALA A 518 -24.54 21.68 10.49
C ALA A 518 -25.86 22.44 10.37
N LYS A 519 -26.72 22.39 11.40
CA LYS A 519 -27.98 23.11 11.43
C LYS A 519 -27.80 24.62 11.27
N PHE A 520 -26.76 25.18 11.88
CA PHE A 520 -26.45 26.60 11.83
C PHE A 520 -26.08 27.08 10.42
N LEU A 521 -25.24 26.33 9.72
CA LEU A 521 -24.76 26.63 8.38
C LEU A 521 -25.84 26.34 7.31
N GLU A 522 -26.57 25.22 7.43
CA GLU A 522 -27.68 24.88 6.54
C GLU A 522 -28.77 25.93 6.58
N GLY A 523 -29.11 26.45 7.77
CA GLY A 523 -30.07 27.56 7.94
C GLY A 523 -29.61 28.87 7.28
N ARG A 524 -28.35 28.98 6.81
CA ARG A 524 -27.76 30.10 6.10
C ARG A 524 -27.43 29.80 4.64
N GLY A 525 -27.93 28.67 4.13
CA GLY A 525 -27.83 28.31 2.72
C GLY A 525 -26.54 27.62 2.32
N PHE A 526 -25.73 27.13 3.28
CA PHE A 526 -24.59 26.30 2.96
C PHE A 526 -25.01 24.83 2.82
N SER A 527 -24.46 24.15 1.83
CA SER A 527 -24.52 22.68 1.73
C SER A 527 -23.49 22.08 2.68
N VAL A 528 -23.95 21.18 3.59
CA VAL A 528 -23.11 20.61 4.65
C VAL A 528 -23.15 19.10 4.60
N ALA A 529 -22.01 18.46 4.77
CA ALA A 529 -21.89 17.04 5.05
C ALA A 529 -21.26 16.84 6.44
N GLN A 530 -21.60 15.71 7.08
CA GLN A 530 -21.12 15.36 8.41
C GLN A 530 -20.39 14.02 8.37
N LEU A 531 -19.28 13.90 9.14
CA LEU A 531 -18.50 12.69 9.32
C LEU A 531 -18.18 12.47 10.80
N ASN A 532 -18.57 11.33 11.36
CA ASN A 532 -18.22 10.96 12.74
C ASN A 532 -17.96 9.46 12.90
N GLY A 533 -17.41 9.07 14.04
CA GLY A 533 -17.04 7.69 14.34
C GLY A 533 -18.22 6.71 14.39
N GLY A 534 -19.44 7.18 14.72
CA GLY A 534 -20.66 6.37 14.80
C GLY A 534 -21.31 6.04 13.46
N MET A 535 -20.87 6.65 12.35
CA MET A 535 -21.44 6.40 11.03
C MET A 535 -20.96 5.07 10.44
N ASP A 536 -21.89 4.39 9.74
CA ASP A 536 -21.50 3.23 8.94
C ASP A 536 -20.63 3.65 7.74
N LEU A 537 -19.95 2.65 7.13
CA LEU A 537 -19.01 2.90 6.05
C LEU A 537 -19.67 3.52 4.81
N GLN A 538 -20.89 3.07 4.47
CA GLN A 538 -21.59 3.57 3.27
C GLN A 538 -21.98 5.04 3.45
N ALA A 539 -22.39 5.42 4.66
CA ALA A 539 -22.66 6.81 4.98
C ALA A 539 -21.40 7.69 4.92
N ARG A 540 -20.24 7.18 5.38
CA ARG A 540 -18.95 7.88 5.28
C ARG A 540 -18.53 8.11 3.83
N ILE A 541 -18.63 7.08 2.98
CA ILE A 541 -18.29 7.17 1.55
C ILE A 541 -19.20 8.19 0.86
N ARG A 542 -20.52 8.14 1.12
CA ARG A 542 -21.47 9.11 0.55
C ARG A 542 -21.17 10.54 0.98
N ALA A 543 -20.83 10.78 2.24
CA ALA A 543 -20.47 12.10 2.73
C ALA A 543 -19.17 12.63 2.06
N GLN A 544 -18.18 11.76 1.89
CA GLN A 544 -16.94 12.12 1.20
C GLN A 544 -17.18 12.44 -0.29
N GLN A 545 -17.97 11.61 -0.98
CA GLN A 545 -18.33 11.85 -2.39
C GLN A 545 -19.15 13.13 -2.56
N ALA A 546 -20.10 13.39 -1.65
CA ALA A 546 -20.87 14.62 -1.66
C ALA A 546 -19.97 15.85 -1.44
N PHE A 547 -18.99 15.77 -0.55
CA PHE A 547 -18.02 16.86 -0.35
C PHE A 547 -17.06 17.01 -1.54
N ALA A 548 -16.70 15.95 -2.23
CA ALA A 548 -15.96 16.05 -3.50
C ALA A 548 -16.80 16.72 -4.61
N GLY A 549 -18.12 16.51 -4.61
CA GLY A 549 -19.08 17.10 -5.53
C GLY A 549 -19.58 18.50 -5.08
N ASP A 550 -20.87 18.61 -4.81
CA ASP A 550 -21.58 19.90 -4.64
C ASP A 550 -21.60 20.44 -3.20
N VAL A 551 -21.20 19.62 -2.21
CA VAL A 551 -21.18 20.06 -0.82
C VAL A 551 -19.97 20.96 -0.56
N ARG A 552 -20.21 22.10 0.10
CA ARG A 552 -19.20 23.13 0.34
C ARG A 552 -18.51 23.00 1.68
N VAL A 553 -19.20 22.53 2.70
CA VAL A 553 -18.65 22.41 4.05
C VAL A 553 -18.74 20.96 4.52
N LEU A 554 -17.60 20.40 4.91
CA LEU A 554 -17.54 19.10 5.58
C LEU A 554 -17.20 19.33 7.05
N ILE A 555 -18.07 18.88 7.95
CA ILE A 555 -17.83 18.93 9.41
C ILE A 555 -17.48 17.52 9.87
N SER A 556 -16.27 17.33 10.40
CA SER A 556 -15.75 16.02 10.82
C SER A 556 -15.35 15.99 12.28
N THR A 557 -15.61 14.85 12.95
CA THR A 557 -14.93 14.53 14.21
C THR A 557 -13.58 13.86 13.90
N ASP A 558 -12.69 13.76 14.90
CA ASP A 558 -11.37 13.14 14.74
C ASP A 558 -11.51 11.68 14.23
N ALA A 559 -12.35 10.86 14.87
CA ALA A 559 -12.62 9.48 14.44
C ALA A 559 -13.34 9.41 13.06
N GLY A 560 -14.17 10.41 12.74
CA GLY A 560 -14.77 10.53 11.40
C GLY A 560 -13.74 10.81 10.33
N GLY A 561 -12.74 11.64 10.66
CA GLY A 561 -11.70 12.09 9.75
C GLY A 561 -10.57 11.09 9.51
N GLU A 562 -10.44 10.01 10.29
CA GLU A 562 -9.39 9.03 10.10
C GLU A 562 -9.44 8.37 8.71
N GLY A 563 -8.29 8.29 8.06
CA GLY A 563 -8.15 7.63 6.77
C GLY A 563 -8.66 8.42 5.55
N LEU A 564 -9.22 9.62 5.72
CA LEU A 564 -9.73 10.41 4.58
C LEU A 564 -8.60 11.01 3.74
N ASN A 565 -8.84 11.07 2.44
CA ASN A 565 -8.05 11.81 1.48
C ASN A 565 -8.89 12.96 0.91
N LEU A 566 -8.57 14.20 1.31
CA LEU A 566 -9.35 15.40 0.99
C LEU A 566 -8.47 16.49 0.33
N GLN A 567 -7.50 16.09 -0.48
CA GLN A 567 -6.53 16.98 -1.13
C GLN A 567 -7.14 18.01 -2.09
N PHE A 568 -8.40 17.85 -2.48
CA PHE A 568 -9.14 18.84 -3.26
C PHE A 568 -9.63 20.02 -2.42
N CYS A 569 -9.54 19.95 -1.09
CA CYS A 569 -9.80 21.04 -0.16
C CYS A 569 -8.46 21.55 0.41
N HIS A 570 -8.32 22.85 0.60
CA HIS A 570 -7.08 23.44 1.14
C HIS A 570 -7.33 24.34 2.36
N ILE A 571 -8.60 24.51 2.76
CA ILE A 571 -9.00 25.26 3.95
C ILE A 571 -9.39 24.30 5.06
N VAL A 572 -8.69 24.37 6.19
CA VAL A 572 -8.97 23.60 7.40
C VAL A 572 -9.29 24.53 8.54
N ILE A 573 -10.40 24.32 9.23
CA ILE A 573 -10.80 25.07 10.40
C ILE A 573 -10.93 24.12 11.58
N ASN A 574 -10.07 24.25 12.58
CA ASN A 574 -10.18 23.56 13.85
C ASN A 574 -11.12 24.37 14.75
N PHE A 575 -12.40 24.04 14.74
CA PHE A 575 -13.42 24.68 15.57
C PHE A 575 -13.18 24.44 17.06
N ASP A 576 -12.82 23.18 17.39
CA ASP A 576 -12.29 22.80 18.68
C ASP A 576 -10.82 22.47 18.56
N MET A 577 -10.06 23.04 19.43
CA MET A 577 -8.64 22.87 19.48
C MET A 577 -8.30 21.73 20.42
N PRO A 578 -7.76 20.60 19.94
CA PRO A 578 -7.31 19.54 20.82
C PRO A 578 -6.22 20.06 21.77
N TRP A 579 -6.18 19.56 22.98
CA TRP A 579 -5.11 19.93 23.91
C TRP A 579 -3.76 19.42 23.43
N ASN A 580 -3.73 18.24 22.82
CA ASN A 580 -2.55 17.75 22.12
C ASN A 580 -2.38 18.44 20.76
N PRO A 581 -1.30 19.21 20.55
CA PRO A 581 -1.06 19.95 19.31
C PRO A 581 -0.89 19.02 18.09
N MET A 582 -0.52 17.76 18.29
CA MET A 582 -0.31 16.82 17.20
C MET A 582 -1.58 16.37 16.51
N ARG A 583 -2.70 16.33 17.22
CA ARG A 583 -4.00 16.09 16.59
C ARG A 583 -4.34 17.16 15.55
N ILE A 584 -3.84 18.40 15.74
CA ILE A 584 -3.96 19.47 14.75
C ILE A 584 -3.17 19.13 13.48
N GLU A 585 -1.93 18.64 13.64
CA GLU A 585 -1.10 18.20 12.50
C GLU A 585 -1.74 17.04 11.74
N GLN A 586 -2.29 16.06 12.45
CA GLN A 586 -3.02 14.95 11.83
C GLN A 586 -4.26 15.42 11.07
N ARG A 587 -5.00 16.42 11.59
CA ARG A 587 -6.16 17.04 10.93
C ARG A 587 -5.72 17.77 9.65
N ILE A 588 -4.67 18.60 9.72
CA ILE A 588 -4.12 19.31 8.56
C ILE A 588 -3.59 18.32 7.52
N GLY A 589 -2.94 17.25 7.96
CA GLY A 589 -2.46 16.16 7.10
C GLY A 589 -3.55 15.42 6.30
N ARG A 590 -4.85 15.68 6.54
CA ARG A 590 -5.94 15.16 5.70
C ARG A 590 -6.05 15.89 4.36
N VAL A 591 -5.59 17.14 4.29
CA VAL A 591 -5.60 17.98 3.08
C VAL A 591 -4.18 18.26 2.56
N ASP A 592 -3.18 18.28 3.43
CA ASP A 592 -1.77 18.52 3.10
C ASP A 592 -1.09 17.20 2.71
N ARG A 593 -1.40 16.76 1.49
CA ARG A 593 -0.93 15.48 0.91
C ARG A 593 -0.41 15.69 -0.50
N ILE A 594 0.26 14.66 -1.02
CA ILE A 594 0.68 14.58 -2.42
C ILE A 594 -0.51 14.85 -3.34
N GLY A 595 -0.34 15.77 -4.29
CA GLY A 595 -1.40 16.19 -5.21
C GLY A 595 -2.16 17.45 -4.79
N GLN A 596 -1.85 18.06 -3.64
CA GLN A 596 -2.44 19.34 -3.22
C GLN A 596 -2.00 20.49 -4.13
N GLN A 597 -2.97 21.09 -4.83
CA GLN A 597 -2.71 22.15 -5.82
C GLN A 597 -2.58 23.55 -5.21
N HIS A 598 -3.07 23.75 -3.98
CA HIS A 598 -3.11 25.04 -3.31
C HIS A 598 -2.26 25.05 -2.03
N ALA A 599 -1.84 26.22 -1.58
CA ALA A 599 -1.24 26.37 -0.27
C ALA A 599 -2.29 26.12 0.83
N VAL A 600 -2.03 25.16 1.71
CA VAL A 600 -2.97 24.82 2.79
C VAL A 600 -3.05 25.95 3.81
N ARG A 601 -4.26 26.35 4.15
CA ARG A 601 -4.56 27.38 5.16
C ARG A 601 -5.32 26.73 6.32
N ALA A 602 -4.71 26.71 7.50
CA ALA A 602 -5.31 26.17 8.71
C ALA A 602 -5.65 27.29 9.70
N PHE A 603 -6.85 27.26 10.26
CA PHE A 603 -7.33 28.22 11.25
C PHE A 603 -7.73 27.49 12.52
N ASN A 604 -7.14 27.90 13.64
CA ASN A 604 -7.39 27.32 14.96
C ASN A 604 -8.19 28.28 15.81
N PHE A 605 -9.41 27.88 16.19
CA PHE A 605 -10.30 28.73 16.99
C PHE A 605 -10.06 28.58 18.50
N VAL A 606 -9.97 29.68 19.20
CA VAL A 606 -9.89 29.68 20.66
C VAL A 606 -10.71 30.86 21.19
N LEU A 607 -11.48 30.64 22.24
CA LEU A 607 -12.27 31.71 22.89
C LEU A 607 -11.34 32.67 23.66
N HIS A 608 -11.45 33.95 23.40
CA HIS A 608 -10.64 34.98 24.08
C HIS A 608 -10.94 35.01 25.58
N ASP A 609 -9.99 35.43 26.41
CA ASP A 609 -10.10 35.51 27.88
C ASP A 609 -10.45 34.18 28.57
N THR A 610 -10.12 33.04 27.96
CA THR A 610 -10.24 31.71 28.58
C THR A 610 -8.89 31.20 29.05
N VAL A 611 -8.89 30.19 29.92
CA VAL A 611 -7.67 29.50 30.35
C VAL A 611 -6.98 28.86 29.13
N GLU A 612 -7.77 28.30 28.25
CA GLU A 612 -7.28 27.68 27.02
C GLU A 612 -6.57 28.69 26.10
N HIS A 613 -7.14 29.90 25.96
CA HIS A 613 -6.52 30.96 25.18
C HIS A 613 -5.15 31.35 25.74
N ARG A 614 -5.07 31.55 27.06
CA ARG A 614 -3.83 31.98 27.70
C ARG A 614 -2.73 30.93 27.66
N VAL A 615 -3.09 29.68 27.93
CA VAL A 615 -2.15 28.55 27.83
C VAL A 615 -1.63 28.44 26.39
N ARG A 616 -2.52 28.52 25.39
CA ARG A 616 -2.15 28.42 23.97
C ARG A 616 -1.30 29.59 23.49
N GLN A 617 -1.64 30.80 23.84
CA GLN A 617 -0.84 31.96 23.44
C GLN A 617 0.61 31.85 23.92
N VAL A 618 0.83 31.43 25.17
CA VAL A 618 2.18 31.22 25.71
C VAL A 618 2.86 30.03 25.07
N LEU A 619 2.13 28.94 24.79
CA LEU A 619 2.69 27.73 24.16
C LEU A 619 3.03 27.97 22.68
N GLU A 620 2.16 28.58 21.87
CA GLU A 620 2.38 28.76 20.43
C GLU A 620 3.62 29.58 20.12
N ASP A 621 3.82 30.71 20.83
CA ASP A 621 5.02 31.54 20.64
C ASP A 621 6.31 30.74 20.90
N LYS A 622 6.29 29.92 21.93
CA LYS A 622 7.46 29.12 22.35
C LYS A 622 7.63 27.86 21.56
N LEU A 623 6.53 27.18 21.18
CA LEU A 623 6.58 25.98 20.32
C LEU A 623 6.96 26.36 18.87
N ALA A 624 6.55 27.55 18.40
CA ALA A 624 7.02 28.04 17.09
C ALA A 624 8.54 28.26 17.09
N LEU A 625 9.09 28.81 18.18
CA LEU A 625 10.53 28.99 18.36
C LEU A 625 11.25 27.62 18.38
N ILE A 626 10.72 26.66 19.11
CA ILE A 626 11.24 25.30 19.17
C ILE A 626 11.15 24.61 17.81
N ALA A 627 10.02 24.73 17.11
CA ALA A 627 9.84 24.19 15.78
C ALA A 627 10.81 24.81 14.76
N GLN A 628 11.13 26.08 14.89
CA GLN A 628 12.16 26.74 14.09
C GLN A 628 13.58 26.26 14.43
N GLU A 629 13.86 26.03 15.72
CA GLU A 629 15.16 25.59 16.21
C GLU A 629 15.43 24.10 15.87
N PHE A 630 14.42 23.24 15.95
CA PHE A 630 14.54 21.78 15.78
C PHE A 630 14.02 21.25 14.43
N GLY A 631 13.27 22.06 13.68
CA GLY A 631 12.49 21.67 12.50
C GLY A 631 11.06 21.27 12.88
N VAL A 632 10.08 21.76 12.10
CA VAL A 632 8.63 21.55 12.36
C VAL A 632 8.29 20.07 12.48
N ASP A 633 8.85 19.25 11.61
CA ASP A 633 8.55 17.84 11.53
C ASP A 633 9.11 17.05 12.73
N LYS A 634 10.29 17.43 13.23
CA LYS A 634 10.90 16.79 14.41
C LYS A 634 10.20 17.16 15.72
N ALA A 635 9.78 18.41 15.84
CA ALA A 635 8.96 18.84 16.98
C ALA A 635 7.62 18.10 17.00
N ALA A 636 7.06 17.87 15.83
CA ALA A 636 5.83 17.13 15.62
C ALA A 636 5.95 15.69 16.12
N ASP A 637 6.98 14.95 15.70
CA ASP A 637 7.18 13.56 16.09
C ASP A 637 7.28 13.33 17.61
N VAL A 638 7.89 14.29 18.32
CA VAL A 638 8.04 14.22 19.79
C VAL A 638 6.75 14.60 20.51
N MET A 639 6.03 15.61 20.00
CA MET A 639 4.79 16.06 20.60
C MET A 639 3.63 15.06 20.40
N ASP A 640 3.69 14.16 19.42
CA ASP A 640 2.74 13.05 19.24
C ASP A 640 3.01 11.86 20.19
N SER A 641 3.97 11.98 21.08
CA SER A 641 4.27 10.92 22.02
C SER A 641 3.22 10.81 23.14
N ALA A 642 2.81 9.58 23.46
CA ALA A 642 1.95 9.27 24.61
C ALA A 642 2.52 9.75 25.96
N ALA A 643 3.79 10.15 26.00
CA ALA A 643 4.45 10.73 27.17
C ALA A 643 4.15 12.22 27.35
N ILE A 644 3.87 12.94 26.27
CA ILE A 644 3.68 14.40 26.28
C ILE A 644 2.20 14.78 26.39
N GLU A 645 1.27 13.97 25.89
CA GLU A 645 -0.16 14.24 26.01
C GLU A 645 -0.62 14.46 27.48
N PRO A 646 -0.24 13.60 28.45
CA PRO A 646 -0.58 13.84 29.85
C PRO A 646 0.01 15.10 30.44
N ILE A 647 1.18 15.55 29.96
CA ILE A 647 1.83 16.77 30.39
C ILE A 647 1.02 18.01 29.97
N PHE A 648 0.49 18.00 28.76
CA PHE A 648 -0.41 19.07 28.30
C PHE A 648 -1.74 19.06 29.06
N ASP A 649 -2.36 17.90 29.26
CA ASP A 649 -3.58 17.78 30.03
C ASP A 649 -3.40 18.32 31.48
N GLU A 650 -2.27 17.96 32.12
CA GLU A 650 -1.93 18.45 33.46
C GLU A 650 -1.72 19.98 33.45
N LEU A 651 -1.06 20.54 32.43
CA LEU A 651 -0.87 21.98 32.28
C LEU A 651 -2.22 22.75 32.21
N PHE A 652 -3.17 22.23 31.40
CA PHE A 652 -4.50 22.83 31.32
C PHE A 652 -5.25 22.74 32.64
N VAL A 653 -5.19 21.59 33.30
CA VAL A 653 -5.81 21.39 34.63
C VAL A 653 -5.23 22.34 35.67
N GLN A 654 -3.89 22.46 35.74
CA GLN A 654 -3.22 23.40 36.65
C GLN A 654 -3.55 24.87 36.30
N GLY A 655 -3.68 25.19 35.03
CA GLY A 655 -4.16 26.50 34.56
C GLY A 655 -5.59 26.84 35.02
N ILE A 656 -6.50 25.83 35.02
CA ILE A 656 -7.85 25.94 35.54
C ILE A 656 -7.84 26.20 37.08
N GLN A 657 -6.97 25.48 37.80
CA GLN A 657 -6.85 25.55 39.25
C GLN A 657 -6.24 26.89 39.69
N ASN A 658 -5.15 27.30 39.07
CA ASN A 658 -4.39 28.50 39.42
C ASN A 658 -3.95 29.30 38.17
N PRO A 659 -4.83 30.14 37.64
CA PRO A 659 -4.55 30.94 36.43
C PRO A 659 -3.33 31.88 36.56
N ALA A 660 -2.96 32.29 37.76
CA ALA A 660 -1.80 33.17 37.98
C ALA A 660 -0.45 32.47 37.82
N SER A 661 -0.42 31.15 37.82
CA SER A 661 0.83 30.35 37.66
C SER A 661 1.07 29.82 36.24
N ILE A 662 0.18 30.10 35.28
CA ILE A 662 0.20 29.58 33.90
C ILE A 662 1.57 29.81 33.23
N ASP A 663 2.11 31.01 33.30
CA ASP A 663 3.37 31.34 32.61
C ASP A 663 4.55 30.51 33.12
N ARG A 664 4.65 30.31 34.44
CA ARG A 664 5.70 29.47 35.05
C ARG A 664 5.51 27.99 34.71
N GLN A 665 4.27 27.51 34.67
CA GLN A 665 3.94 26.14 34.35
C GLN A 665 4.21 25.85 32.88
N CYS A 666 3.86 26.77 31.97
CA CYS A 666 4.23 26.67 30.56
C CYS A 666 5.74 26.60 30.37
N GLU A 667 6.53 27.39 31.13
CA GLU A 667 7.99 27.32 31.07
C GLU A 667 8.53 25.95 31.50
N ALA A 668 7.98 25.35 32.57
CA ALA A 668 8.35 24.02 33.00
C ALA A 668 8.01 22.94 31.94
N VAL A 669 6.81 22.99 31.38
CA VAL A 669 6.40 22.09 30.30
C VAL A 669 7.29 22.23 29.06
N ILE A 670 7.62 23.48 28.69
CA ILE A 670 8.50 23.73 27.53
C ILE A 670 9.92 23.23 27.79
N ALA A 671 10.40 23.37 29.03
CA ALA A 671 11.70 22.78 29.40
C ALA A 671 11.69 21.24 29.25
N GLN A 672 10.61 20.58 29.69
CA GLN A 672 10.42 19.14 29.52
C GLN A 672 10.32 18.76 28.04
N VAL A 673 9.55 19.51 27.25
CA VAL A 673 9.44 19.30 25.79
C VAL A 673 10.80 19.47 25.12
N ARG A 674 11.60 20.48 25.52
CA ARG A 674 12.97 20.66 25.01
C ARG A 674 13.89 19.49 25.39
N GLU A 675 13.82 19.02 26.62
CA GLU A 675 14.59 17.86 27.07
C GLU A 675 14.21 16.59 26.26
N CYS A 676 12.92 16.36 26.05
CA CYS A 676 12.45 15.29 25.18
C CYS A 676 12.91 15.45 23.73
N LEU A 677 12.91 16.70 23.20
CA LEU A 677 13.41 17.01 21.88
C LEU A 677 14.93 16.84 21.75
N ASP A 678 15.70 17.21 22.77
CA ASP A 678 17.15 17.01 22.77
C ASP A 678 17.50 15.51 22.85
N ALA A 679 16.75 14.72 23.62
CA ALA A 679 16.85 13.26 23.62
C ALA A 679 16.48 12.70 22.24
N SER A 680 15.35 13.13 21.70
CA SER A 680 14.89 12.76 20.35
C SER A 680 15.82 13.24 19.22
N ARG A 681 16.55 14.35 19.41
CA ARG A 681 17.53 14.84 18.44
C ARG A 681 18.74 13.90 18.33
N LYS A 682 19.18 13.35 19.43
CA LYS A 682 20.20 12.27 19.42
C LYS A 682 19.67 11.06 18.69
N ASP A 683 18.41 10.73 18.89
CA ASP A 683 17.74 9.57 18.30
C ASP A 683 17.30 9.85 16.85
N ALA A 684 16.85 11.07 16.50
CA ALA A 684 16.59 11.46 15.12
C ALA A 684 17.85 11.47 14.25
N ALA A 685 19.02 11.72 14.82
CA ALA A 685 20.30 11.49 14.11
C ALA A 685 20.50 10.02 13.72
N LEU A 686 19.86 9.07 14.45
CA LEU A 686 19.85 7.66 14.09
C LEU A 686 18.97 7.37 12.87
N LEU A 687 17.90 8.17 12.68
CA LEU A 687 16.91 7.99 11.60
C LEU A 687 17.19 8.86 10.37
N GLN A 688 18.14 9.79 10.46
CA GLN A 688 18.43 10.72 9.36
C GLN A 688 18.94 9.98 8.14
N ASP A 689 18.05 9.86 7.15
CA ASP A 689 18.38 9.51 5.79
C ASP A 689 18.15 10.79 4.95
N ASN A 690 19.21 11.37 4.44
CA ASN A 690 19.09 12.45 3.44
C ASN A 690 19.44 11.85 2.08
N PRO A 691 18.51 11.12 1.43
CA PRO A 691 18.75 10.61 0.11
C PRO A 691 18.92 11.77 -0.85
N ALA A 692 19.95 11.69 -1.68
CA ALA A 692 19.98 12.52 -2.88
C ALA A 692 18.89 11.98 -3.83
N LEU A 693 17.66 12.51 -3.71
CA LEU A 693 16.57 12.14 -4.59
C LEU A 693 16.85 12.66 -6.01
N ASP A 694 16.82 11.77 -6.98
CA ASP A 694 17.05 12.12 -8.38
C ASP A 694 15.72 12.03 -9.17
N ALA A 695 15.29 13.18 -9.68
CA ALA A 695 14.14 13.27 -10.57
C ALA A 695 14.35 12.49 -11.88
N ALA A 696 15.59 12.27 -12.30
CA ALA A 696 15.91 11.51 -13.50
C ALA A 696 15.52 10.02 -13.35
N ASP A 697 15.66 9.46 -12.15
CA ASP A 697 15.23 8.08 -11.89
C ASP A 697 13.70 7.92 -12.05
N ALA A 698 12.91 8.84 -11.53
CA ALA A 698 11.45 8.80 -11.69
C ALA A 698 11.03 8.94 -13.16
N ARG A 699 11.65 9.88 -13.89
CA ARG A 699 11.42 10.07 -15.34
C ARG A 699 11.77 8.82 -16.15
N LYS A 700 12.88 8.15 -15.83
CA LYS A 700 13.29 6.91 -16.47
C LYS A 700 12.21 5.82 -16.39
N TRP A 701 11.54 5.70 -15.27
CA TRP A 701 10.47 4.72 -15.07
C TRP A 701 9.14 5.18 -15.65
N ARG A 702 8.81 6.46 -15.55
CA ARG A 702 7.60 7.03 -16.17
C ARG A 702 7.63 6.92 -17.69
N ASP A 703 8.77 7.25 -18.29
CA ASP A 703 8.95 7.28 -19.74
C ASP A 703 9.48 5.92 -20.27
N HIS A 704 9.44 4.87 -19.42
CA HIS A 704 9.89 3.55 -19.81
C HIS A 704 8.98 2.98 -20.89
N PRO A 705 9.53 2.59 -22.04
CA PRO A 705 8.74 2.23 -23.22
C PRO A 705 8.04 0.84 -23.12
N ALA A 706 8.08 0.19 -21.96
CA ALA A 706 7.48 -1.14 -21.78
C ALA A 706 5.97 -1.18 -22.07
N GLN A 707 5.24 -0.13 -21.72
CA GLN A 707 3.81 -0.02 -22.00
C GLN A 707 3.55 0.06 -23.53
N TYR A 708 4.36 0.82 -24.23
CA TYR A 708 4.32 0.89 -25.68
C TYR A 708 4.70 -0.45 -26.34
N TRP A 709 5.73 -1.12 -25.81
CA TRP A 709 6.09 -2.46 -26.31
C TRP A 709 4.98 -3.47 -26.07
N LEU A 710 4.27 -3.38 -24.94
CA LEU A 710 3.11 -4.22 -24.63
C LEU A 710 1.98 -3.98 -25.64
N GLU A 711 1.63 -2.72 -25.88
CA GLU A 711 0.66 -2.33 -26.90
C GLU A 711 1.01 -2.93 -28.27
N ARG A 712 2.25 -2.73 -28.73
CA ARG A 712 2.74 -3.24 -30.02
C ARG A 712 2.73 -4.78 -30.07
N ALA A 713 3.18 -5.43 -28.99
CA ALA A 713 3.21 -6.89 -28.94
C ALA A 713 1.79 -7.49 -29.06
N LEU A 714 0.82 -6.93 -28.34
CA LEU A 714 -0.55 -7.45 -28.35
C LEU A 714 -1.30 -7.09 -29.64
N THR A 715 -1.28 -5.84 -30.06
CA THR A 715 -2.03 -5.38 -31.23
C THR A 715 -1.54 -6.03 -32.52
N CYS A 716 -0.24 -6.31 -32.62
CA CYS A 716 0.36 -7.00 -33.74
C CYS A 716 0.30 -8.54 -33.62
N GLY A 717 0.21 -9.09 -32.41
CA GLY A 717 0.23 -10.53 -32.15
C GLY A 717 -1.15 -11.20 -32.23
N LEU A 718 -2.22 -10.49 -31.88
CA LEU A 718 -3.58 -11.01 -31.84
C LEU A 718 -4.09 -11.49 -33.19
N PRO A 719 -3.93 -10.72 -34.32
CA PRO A 719 -4.49 -11.14 -35.60
C PRO A 719 -3.96 -12.48 -36.11
N ALA A 720 -2.69 -12.77 -35.88
CA ALA A 720 -2.06 -14.03 -36.29
C ALA A 720 -2.61 -15.27 -35.52
N ARG A 721 -3.30 -15.03 -34.39
CA ARG A 721 -3.85 -16.07 -33.50
C ARG A 721 -5.38 -16.11 -33.48
N GLY A 722 -6.04 -15.38 -34.38
CA GLY A 722 -7.51 -15.35 -34.49
C GLY A 722 -8.20 -14.32 -33.60
N GLY A 723 -7.43 -13.49 -32.87
CA GLY A 723 -7.92 -12.33 -32.18
C GLY A 723 -7.99 -11.08 -33.07
N GLN A 724 -8.46 -9.97 -32.53
CA GLN A 724 -8.51 -8.67 -33.21
C GLN A 724 -8.23 -7.54 -32.24
N ALA A 725 -7.57 -6.48 -32.73
CA ALA A 725 -7.37 -5.23 -31.98
C ALA A 725 -7.66 -4.06 -32.91
N GLU A 726 -8.62 -3.22 -32.53
CA GLU A 726 -9.04 -2.05 -33.28
C GLU A 726 -8.92 -0.80 -32.44
N LYS A 727 -8.22 0.22 -32.92
CA LYS A 727 -8.05 1.49 -32.22
C LYS A 727 -9.28 2.37 -32.38
N SER A 728 -9.80 2.88 -31.27
CA SER A 728 -10.94 3.81 -31.24
C SER A 728 -10.61 5.02 -30.35
N GLY A 729 -10.16 6.11 -30.94
CA GLY A 729 -9.64 7.28 -30.22
C GLY A 729 -8.40 6.92 -29.41
N ASP A 730 -8.44 7.16 -28.09
CA ASP A 730 -7.33 6.87 -27.16
C ASP A 730 -7.43 5.46 -26.55
N SER A 731 -8.41 4.65 -26.94
CA SER A 731 -8.60 3.30 -26.43
C SER A 731 -8.61 2.27 -27.54
N TRP A 732 -8.49 1.00 -27.18
CA TRP A 732 -8.54 -0.14 -28.06
C TRP A 732 -9.78 -0.99 -27.78
N THR A 733 -10.39 -1.57 -28.81
CA THR A 733 -11.33 -2.68 -28.69
C THR A 733 -10.57 -3.97 -29.01
N ILE A 734 -10.51 -4.88 -28.05
CA ILE A 734 -9.78 -6.13 -28.19
C ILE A 734 -10.73 -7.33 -28.14
N ARG A 735 -10.67 -8.16 -29.19
CA ARG A 735 -11.20 -9.52 -29.17
C ARG A 735 -10.07 -10.48 -28.90
N TRP A 736 -10.13 -11.15 -27.77
CA TRP A 736 -9.12 -12.11 -27.33
C TRP A 736 -9.23 -13.45 -28.06
N ILE A 737 -8.19 -14.28 -27.96
CA ILE A 737 -8.12 -15.60 -28.59
C ILE A 737 -9.20 -16.55 -28.06
N ASP A 738 -9.61 -16.41 -26.79
CA ASP A 738 -10.68 -17.17 -26.14
C ASP A 738 -12.09 -16.75 -26.57
N GLY A 739 -12.20 -15.74 -27.46
CA GLY A 739 -13.47 -15.18 -27.95
C GLY A 739 -14.08 -14.10 -27.05
N SER A 740 -13.50 -13.82 -25.88
CA SER A 740 -13.95 -12.70 -25.03
C SER A 740 -13.64 -11.36 -25.68
N VAL A 741 -14.45 -10.33 -25.39
CA VAL A 741 -14.29 -8.99 -25.95
C VAL A 741 -14.15 -7.95 -24.84
N SER A 742 -13.07 -7.19 -24.90
CA SER A 742 -12.83 -6.02 -24.07
C SER A 742 -13.10 -4.76 -24.92
N PRO A 743 -14.22 -4.06 -24.70
CA PRO A 743 -14.69 -2.99 -25.61
C PRO A 743 -13.87 -1.70 -25.50
N ARG A 744 -13.23 -1.46 -24.37
CA ARG A 744 -12.38 -0.28 -24.13
C ARG A 744 -11.17 -0.70 -23.31
N VAL A 745 -10.00 -0.69 -23.93
CA VAL A 745 -8.73 -1.08 -23.33
C VAL A 745 -7.70 0.03 -23.46
N CYS A 746 -6.90 0.27 -22.44
CA CYS A 746 -5.69 1.07 -22.52
C CYS A 746 -4.47 0.26 -22.01
N PHE A 747 -3.28 0.70 -22.42
CA PHE A 747 -2.02 0.09 -22.01
C PHE A 747 -1.17 1.00 -21.14
N ASP A 748 -1.55 2.27 -21.03
CA ASP A 748 -0.84 3.26 -20.24
C ASP A 748 -1.58 3.57 -18.93
N ALA A 749 -0.79 3.76 -17.87
CA ALA A 749 -1.29 3.99 -16.53
C ALA A 749 -2.05 5.32 -16.39
N ARG A 750 -1.67 6.36 -17.15
CA ARG A 750 -2.32 7.68 -17.08
C ARG A 750 -3.73 7.63 -17.59
N THR A 751 -3.94 7.01 -18.76
CA THR A 751 -5.29 6.84 -19.33
C THR A 751 -6.18 6.04 -18.37
N ALA A 752 -5.64 4.99 -17.72
CA ALA A 752 -6.37 4.21 -16.73
C ALA A 752 -6.76 5.01 -15.48
N GLU A 753 -5.90 5.92 -15.03
CA GLU A 753 -6.15 6.78 -13.86
C GLU A 753 -7.24 7.84 -14.16
N TYR A 754 -7.18 8.48 -15.35
CA TYR A 754 -8.16 9.48 -15.75
C TYR A 754 -9.51 8.90 -16.17
N HIS A 755 -9.53 7.62 -16.58
CA HIS A 755 -10.70 6.92 -17.12
C HIS A 755 -10.89 5.56 -16.44
N PRO A 756 -11.42 5.50 -15.21
CA PRO A 756 -11.61 4.24 -14.46
C PRO A 756 -12.54 3.22 -15.13
N GLU A 757 -13.32 3.65 -16.12
CA GLU A 757 -14.22 2.80 -16.90
C GLU A 757 -13.50 2.06 -18.05
N ILE A 758 -12.22 2.35 -18.32
CA ILE A 758 -11.39 1.69 -19.33
C ILE A 758 -10.65 0.54 -18.68
N GLU A 759 -10.68 -0.64 -19.30
CA GLU A 759 -9.91 -1.81 -18.84
C GLU A 759 -8.40 -1.56 -19.07
N TRP A 760 -7.65 -1.53 -18.01
CA TRP A 760 -6.19 -1.39 -18.11
C TRP A 760 -5.55 -2.77 -18.22
N VAL A 761 -4.95 -3.06 -19.39
CA VAL A 761 -4.25 -4.31 -19.66
C VAL A 761 -2.76 -4.17 -19.33
N THR A 762 -2.28 -5.03 -18.45
CA THR A 762 -0.88 -5.11 -18.02
C THR A 762 -0.28 -6.47 -18.37
N LEU A 763 1.01 -6.64 -18.12
CA LEU A 763 1.72 -7.94 -18.25
C LEU A 763 1.21 -9.04 -17.31
N GLU A 764 0.35 -8.70 -16.38
CA GLU A 764 -0.26 -9.68 -15.46
C GLU A 764 -1.55 -10.27 -15.97
N ASP A 765 -2.16 -9.65 -17.00
CA ASP A 765 -3.28 -10.27 -17.66
C ASP A 765 -2.81 -11.61 -18.27
N PRO A 766 -3.38 -12.73 -17.81
CA PRO A 766 -2.95 -14.05 -18.29
C PRO A 766 -3.10 -14.20 -19.81
N ARG A 767 -4.08 -13.49 -20.41
CA ARG A 767 -4.35 -13.49 -21.85
C ARG A 767 -3.21 -12.76 -22.57
N ALA A 768 -2.81 -11.57 -22.05
CA ALA A 768 -1.71 -10.79 -22.59
C ALA A 768 -0.38 -11.58 -22.46
N ARG A 769 -0.14 -12.13 -21.29
CA ARG A 769 1.08 -12.87 -20.97
C ARG A 769 1.27 -14.09 -21.87
N SER A 770 0.22 -14.86 -22.10
CA SER A 770 0.27 -16.04 -22.98
C SER A 770 0.69 -15.67 -24.41
N ILE A 771 0.23 -14.51 -24.92
CA ILE A 771 0.58 -14.03 -26.26
C ILE A 771 2.05 -13.58 -26.35
N ILE A 772 2.54 -12.92 -25.30
CA ILE A 772 3.91 -12.35 -25.26
C ILE A 772 4.97 -13.43 -25.04
N GLU A 773 4.70 -14.42 -24.20
CA GLU A 773 5.64 -15.50 -23.88
C GLU A 773 5.82 -16.49 -25.05
N GLU A 774 4.86 -16.57 -25.95
CA GLU A 774 4.91 -17.44 -27.12
C GLU A 774 5.68 -16.78 -28.27
N LEU A 775 7.02 -16.80 -28.17
CA LEU A 775 7.90 -16.26 -29.19
C LEU A 775 8.04 -17.20 -30.40
N PRO A 776 8.16 -16.67 -31.63
CA PRO A 776 8.43 -17.47 -32.79
C PRO A 776 9.83 -18.12 -32.68
N ARG A 777 10.02 -19.19 -33.44
CA ARG A 777 11.32 -19.83 -33.63
C ARG A 777 11.68 -19.77 -35.12
N TRP A 778 12.95 -19.66 -35.43
CA TRP A 778 13.47 -19.71 -36.79
C TRP A 778 14.14 -21.05 -37.05
N ALA A 779 13.95 -21.61 -38.23
CA ALA A 779 14.58 -22.87 -38.62
C ALA A 779 15.57 -22.69 -39.76
N PRO A 780 16.66 -23.47 -39.79
CA PRO A 780 17.57 -23.44 -40.94
C PRO A 780 16.87 -23.70 -42.25
N GLY A 781 17.18 -22.91 -43.29
CA GLY A 781 16.54 -23.00 -44.61
C GLY A 781 15.18 -22.31 -44.76
N GLN A 782 14.65 -21.68 -43.73
CA GLN A 782 13.48 -20.84 -43.85
C GLN A 782 13.82 -19.58 -44.64
N PRO A 783 13.00 -19.16 -45.62
CA PRO A 783 13.27 -17.98 -46.45
C PRO A 783 13.39 -16.71 -45.62
N LEU A 784 14.38 -15.86 -45.89
CA LEU A 784 14.57 -14.60 -45.18
C LEU A 784 13.59 -13.54 -45.74
N PRO A 785 12.66 -13.00 -44.95
CA PRO A 785 11.86 -11.86 -45.37
C PRO A 785 12.77 -10.66 -45.67
N ARG A 786 12.58 -10.03 -46.81
CA ARG A 786 13.22 -8.76 -47.12
C ARG A 786 12.34 -7.65 -46.57
N ILE A 787 12.95 -6.74 -45.80
CA ILE A 787 12.24 -5.62 -45.16
C ILE A 787 12.92 -4.30 -45.47
N SER A 788 12.11 -3.26 -45.56
CA SER A 788 12.53 -1.87 -45.43
C SER A 788 11.91 -1.26 -44.17
N VAL A 789 12.67 -0.47 -43.46
CA VAL A 789 12.26 0.20 -42.22
C VAL A 789 12.43 1.70 -42.41
N SER A 790 11.39 2.47 -42.14
CA SER A 790 11.49 3.94 -42.22
C SER A 790 12.57 4.45 -41.30
N GLY A 791 13.34 5.47 -41.71
CA GLY A 791 14.45 6.02 -40.92
C GLY A 791 15.75 5.21 -40.97
N LEU A 792 15.81 4.09 -41.70
CA LEU A 792 17.06 3.39 -41.94
C LEU A 792 17.66 3.86 -43.26
N PRO A 793 18.97 4.24 -43.32
CA PRO A 793 19.60 4.62 -44.58
C PRO A 793 19.62 3.45 -45.57
N ASP A 794 19.36 3.71 -46.87
CA ASP A 794 19.40 2.71 -47.94
C ASP A 794 20.74 2.02 -48.13
N THR A 795 21.80 2.61 -47.61
CA THR A 795 23.18 2.05 -47.64
C THR A 795 23.41 0.92 -46.63
N ILE A 796 22.50 0.73 -45.68
CA ILE A 796 22.58 -0.35 -44.69
C ILE A 796 21.95 -1.60 -45.28
N GLN A 797 22.80 -2.54 -45.65
CA GLN A 797 22.43 -3.84 -46.24
C GLN A 797 23.08 -4.98 -45.48
N GLY A 798 22.33 -6.04 -45.23
CA GLY A 798 22.81 -7.20 -44.52
C GLY A 798 21.69 -8.03 -43.87
N ILE A 799 22.06 -8.91 -42.98
CA ILE A 799 21.15 -9.77 -42.23
C ILE A 799 21.07 -9.29 -40.81
N TRP A 800 19.85 -8.99 -40.38
CA TRP A 800 19.54 -8.78 -38.97
C TRP A 800 18.87 -10.01 -38.41
N SER A 801 19.31 -10.44 -37.21
CA SER A 801 18.75 -11.60 -36.53
C SER A 801 18.65 -11.37 -35.03
N LEU A 802 17.62 -11.99 -34.42
CA LEU A 802 17.38 -11.95 -32.98
C LEU A 802 17.51 -13.35 -32.42
N TRP A 803 18.35 -13.47 -31.39
CA TRP A 803 18.68 -14.75 -30.75
C TRP A 803 18.28 -14.72 -29.27
N GLU A 804 17.72 -15.82 -28.78
CA GLU A 804 17.49 -16.06 -27.37
C GLU A 804 18.70 -16.82 -26.82
N VAL A 805 19.35 -16.27 -25.82
CA VAL A 805 20.38 -16.91 -24.99
C VAL A 805 19.70 -17.27 -23.68
N SER A 806 19.51 -18.53 -23.40
CA SER A 806 18.82 -18.99 -22.20
C SER A 806 19.63 -20.00 -21.39
N LEU A 807 19.36 -19.96 -20.07
CA LEU A 807 19.73 -21.01 -19.14
C LEU A 807 18.50 -21.87 -18.94
N ARG A 808 18.52 -23.11 -19.40
CA ARG A 808 17.45 -24.07 -19.15
C ARG A 808 17.82 -25.02 -18.03
N GLY A 809 17.04 -24.98 -16.95
CA GLY A 809 17.09 -25.97 -15.90
C GLY A 809 16.04 -27.08 -16.14
N THR A 810 16.11 -28.09 -15.31
CA THR A 810 15.10 -29.16 -15.26
C THR A 810 13.74 -28.67 -14.77
N ASP A 811 13.72 -27.56 -14.02
CA ASP A 811 12.51 -26.89 -13.54
C ASP A 811 12.23 -25.60 -14.36
N SER A 812 10.97 -25.41 -14.78
CA SER A 812 10.52 -24.27 -15.57
C SER A 812 10.73 -22.90 -14.89
N ASN A 813 10.82 -22.87 -13.56
CA ASN A 813 11.04 -21.64 -12.77
C ASN A 813 12.49 -21.15 -12.80
N ALA A 814 13.44 -21.97 -13.27
CA ALA A 814 14.87 -21.63 -13.35
C ALA A 814 15.27 -21.03 -14.70
N ASN A 815 14.35 -20.90 -15.65
CA ASN A 815 14.65 -20.41 -16.99
C ASN A 815 14.93 -18.92 -16.99
N ARG A 816 16.20 -18.53 -17.16
CA ARG A 816 16.62 -17.15 -17.40
C ARG A 816 16.99 -16.98 -18.86
N LYS A 817 16.58 -15.87 -19.46
CA LYS A 817 16.79 -15.59 -20.88
C LYS A 817 17.19 -14.15 -21.12
N ARG A 818 18.01 -13.96 -22.14
CA ARG A 818 18.38 -12.63 -22.68
C ARG A 818 18.28 -12.70 -24.19
N PHE A 819 18.05 -11.54 -24.79
CA PHE A 819 17.89 -11.46 -26.24
C PHE A 819 19.06 -10.71 -26.85
N LEU A 820 19.67 -11.33 -27.85
CA LEU A 820 20.86 -10.84 -28.51
C LEU A 820 20.52 -10.48 -29.96
N PRO A 821 20.40 -9.19 -30.31
CA PRO A 821 20.29 -8.77 -31.71
C PRO A 821 21.68 -8.83 -32.38
N ILE A 822 21.75 -9.37 -33.59
CA ILE A 822 22.95 -9.44 -34.42
C ILE A 822 22.62 -8.75 -35.76
N PHE A 823 23.50 -7.90 -36.22
CA PHE A 823 23.53 -7.39 -37.58
C PHE A 823 24.83 -7.73 -38.24
N ALA A 824 24.77 -8.49 -39.33
CA ALA A 824 25.90 -8.90 -40.15
C ALA A 824 25.74 -8.36 -41.58
N THR A 825 26.77 -7.68 -42.08
CA THR A 825 26.80 -7.30 -43.47
C THR A 825 27.12 -8.49 -44.36
N ASP A 826 26.85 -8.38 -45.65
CA ASP A 826 27.18 -9.42 -46.66
C ASP A 826 28.64 -9.84 -46.68
N HIS A 827 29.50 -9.02 -46.16
CA HIS A 827 30.97 -9.30 -46.04
C HIS A 827 31.36 -9.93 -44.70
N GLY A 828 30.38 -10.36 -43.90
CA GLY A 828 30.58 -11.06 -42.64
C GLY A 828 31.00 -10.17 -41.44
N ARG A 829 30.98 -8.84 -41.60
CA ARG A 829 31.31 -7.92 -40.50
C ARG A 829 30.04 -7.72 -39.63
N THR A 830 30.19 -7.81 -38.32
CA THR A 830 29.09 -7.65 -37.35
C THR A 830 29.14 -6.31 -36.60
N PHE A 831 27.98 -5.69 -36.39
CA PHE A 831 27.84 -4.40 -35.73
C PHE A 831 26.73 -4.42 -34.69
N LEU A 832 27.07 -4.53 -33.39
CA LEU A 832 26.11 -4.56 -32.28
C LEU A 832 25.31 -3.26 -32.14
N PRO A 833 25.91 -2.05 -32.21
CA PRO A 833 25.12 -0.83 -32.11
C PRO A 833 24.07 -0.70 -33.22
N SER A 834 24.42 -1.12 -34.45
CA SER A 834 23.49 -1.14 -35.57
C SER A 834 22.39 -2.18 -35.37
N ALA A 835 22.71 -3.36 -34.82
CA ALA A 835 21.72 -4.39 -34.52
C ALA A 835 20.68 -3.87 -33.50
N GLN A 836 21.14 -3.19 -32.45
CA GLN A 836 20.28 -2.60 -31.43
C GLN A 836 19.42 -1.47 -32.02
N ARG A 837 20.01 -0.59 -32.82
CA ARG A 837 19.27 0.51 -33.47
C ARG A 837 18.18 -0.02 -34.40
N ILE A 838 18.46 -1.06 -35.19
CA ILE A 838 17.46 -1.71 -36.05
C ILE A 838 16.33 -2.27 -35.20
N TRP A 839 16.64 -2.92 -34.06
CA TRP A 839 15.62 -3.43 -33.15
C TRP A 839 14.68 -2.34 -32.66
N ASP A 840 15.23 -1.20 -32.24
CA ASP A 840 14.43 -0.07 -31.78
C ASP A 840 13.55 0.50 -32.91
N LEU A 841 14.10 0.63 -34.13
CA LEU A 841 13.34 1.11 -35.31
C LEU A 841 12.22 0.14 -35.74
N LEU A 842 12.39 -1.18 -35.59
CA LEU A 842 11.31 -2.15 -35.84
C LEU A 842 10.08 -1.93 -34.95
N LEU A 843 10.27 -1.31 -33.77
CA LEU A 843 9.18 -1.03 -32.84
C LEU A 843 8.53 0.33 -33.08
N THR A 844 9.30 1.33 -33.47
CA THR A 844 8.85 2.73 -33.56
C THR A 844 8.45 3.15 -34.97
N GLU A 845 9.00 2.52 -36.00
CA GLU A 845 8.83 2.94 -37.38
C GLU A 845 7.95 1.98 -38.20
N THR A 846 7.59 2.40 -39.39
CA THR A 846 6.83 1.56 -40.33
C THR A 846 7.75 0.53 -40.96
N VAL A 847 7.35 -0.74 -40.83
CA VAL A 847 8.03 -1.90 -41.41
C VAL A 847 7.25 -2.32 -42.65
N THR A 848 7.93 -2.41 -43.79
CA THR A 848 7.35 -2.92 -45.04
C THR A 848 8.08 -4.21 -45.42
N VAL A 849 7.29 -5.26 -45.67
CA VAL A 849 7.83 -6.55 -46.13
C VAL A 849 7.71 -6.63 -47.65
N GLU A 850 8.81 -6.92 -48.34
CA GLU A 850 8.81 -7.13 -49.78
C GLU A 850 8.20 -8.48 -50.16
N PRO A 851 7.53 -8.58 -51.33
CA PRO A 851 6.92 -9.83 -51.77
C PRO A 851 7.92 -10.97 -51.98
N ALA A 852 9.14 -10.64 -52.41
CA ALA A 852 10.17 -11.63 -52.67
C ALA A 852 11.05 -11.84 -51.41
N ALA A 853 11.06 -13.07 -50.89
CA ALA A 853 11.96 -13.46 -49.81
C ALA A 853 13.31 -13.94 -50.38
N ASP A 854 14.40 -13.76 -49.61
CA ASP A 854 15.71 -14.28 -49.94
C ASP A 854 15.79 -15.78 -49.59
N VAL A 855 15.69 -16.62 -50.59
CA VAL A 855 15.75 -18.10 -50.44
C VAL A 855 17.20 -18.60 -50.59
N GLU A 856 17.97 -18.02 -51.53
CA GLU A 856 19.32 -18.49 -51.85
C GLU A 856 20.32 -18.13 -50.77
N GLY A 857 20.18 -16.96 -50.15
CA GLY A 857 21.02 -16.49 -49.04
C GLY A 857 20.59 -17.05 -47.65
N ALA A 858 19.46 -17.73 -47.51
CA ALA A 858 18.88 -18.09 -46.22
C ALA A 858 19.78 -18.99 -45.38
N LEU A 859 20.34 -20.04 -45.96
CA LEU A 859 21.20 -20.97 -45.19
C LEU A 859 22.57 -20.36 -44.85
N ALA A 860 23.24 -19.72 -45.79
CA ALA A 860 24.50 -19.02 -45.55
C ALA A 860 24.36 -17.87 -44.55
N GLY A 861 23.22 -17.15 -44.61
CA GLY A 861 22.85 -16.11 -43.65
C GLY A 861 22.61 -16.63 -42.25
N PHE A 862 21.99 -17.81 -42.15
CA PHE A 862 21.77 -18.48 -40.86
C PHE A 862 23.11 -18.88 -40.24
N GLU A 863 24.00 -19.53 -40.99
CA GLU A 863 25.34 -19.98 -40.54
C GLU A 863 26.20 -18.78 -40.08
N LEU A 864 26.21 -17.68 -40.84
CA LEU A 864 26.91 -16.45 -40.49
C LEU A 864 26.39 -15.83 -39.21
N SER A 865 25.06 -15.71 -39.09
CA SER A 865 24.42 -15.14 -37.91
C SER A 865 24.60 -16.03 -36.68
N GLN A 866 24.55 -17.36 -36.82
CA GLN A 866 24.75 -18.31 -35.75
C GLN A 866 26.20 -18.27 -35.24
N ALA A 867 27.19 -18.18 -36.12
CA ALA A 867 28.60 -18.04 -35.73
C ALA A 867 28.83 -16.75 -34.93
N ALA A 868 28.22 -15.64 -35.39
CA ALA A 868 28.30 -14.36 -34.68
C ALA A 868 27.56 -14.40 -33.31
N ALA A 869 26.40 -15.03 -33.26
CA ALA A 869 25.59 -15.19 -32.03
C ALA A 869 26.33 -16.08 -31.01
N LYS A 870 26.99 -17.15 -31.42
CA LYS A 870 27.85 -17.97 -30.53
C LYS A 870 29.00 -17.16 -29.95
N ALA A 871 29.73 -16.39 -30.78
CA ALA A 871 30.87 -15.61 -30.33
C ALA A 871 30.49 -14.46 -29.37
N GLN A 872 29.39 -13.77 -29.64
CA GLN A 872 28.92 -12.65 -28.82
C GLN A 872 28.05 -13.10 -27.63
N GLY A 873 27.37 -14.23 -27.78
CA GLY A 873 26.49 -14.80 -26.74
C GLY A 873 27.24 -15.39 -25.56
N GLU A 874 28.53 -15.75 -25.71
CA GLU A 874 29.36 -16.26 -24.60
C GLU A 874 29.43 -15.28 -23.42
N ARG A 875 29.57 -14.01 -23.71
CA ARG A 875 29.59 -12.96 -22.67
C ARG A 875 28.22 -12.86 -22.00
N VAL A 876 27.13 -12.83 -22.77
CA VAL A 876 25.75 -12.78 -22.25
C VAL A 876 25.45 -14.00 -21.40
N PHE A 877 25.86 -15.16 -21.83
CA PHE A 877 25.75 -16.40 -21.07
C PHE A 877 26.50 -16.33 -19.73
N SER A 878 27.74 -15.84 -19.74
CA SER A 878 28.54 -15.71 -18.51
C SER A 878 27.92 -14.77 -17.50
N GLU A 879 27.33 -13.67 -17.97
CA GLU A 879 26.57 -12.73 -17.14
C GLU A 879 25.31 -13.38 -16.56
N LEU A 880 24.51 -14.10 -17.37
CA LEU A 880 23.33 -14.84 -16.93
C LEU A 880 23.68 -15.91 -15.90
N PHE A 881 24.73 -16.69 -16.15
CA PHE A 881 25.15 -17.79 -15.28
C PHE A 881 25.65 -17.27 -13.93
N SER A 882 26.42 -16.18 -13.93
CA SER A 882 26.87 -15.53 -12.70
C SER A 882 25.70 -14.97 -11.89
N ALA A 883 24.73 -14.32 -12.56
CA ALA A 883 23.52 -13.81 -11.93
C ALA A 883 22.63 -14.93 -11.38
N HIS A 884 22.53 -16.05 -12.08
CA HIS A 884 21.80 -17.24 -11.64
C HIS A 884 22.42 -17.88 -10.39
N ARG A 885 23.73 -18.00 -10.35
CA ARG A 885 24.45 -18.53 -9.17
C ARG A 885 24.29 -17.62 -7.96
N ALA A 886 24.39 -16.31 -8.15
CA ALA A 886 24.16 -15.36 -7.07
C ALA A 886 22.72 -15.47 -6.54
N TRP A 887 21.73 -15.54 -7.44
CA TRP A 887 20.32 -15.73 -7.06
C TRP A 887 20.09 -17.05 -6.29
N LEU A 888 20.69 -18.15 -6.73
CA LEU A 888 20.58 -19.44 -6.02
C LEU A 888 21.14 -19.37 -4.59
N ALA A 889 22.27 -18.68 -4.43
CA ALA A 889 22.86 -18.48 -3.11
C ALA A 889 21.94 -17.66 -2.19
N GLU A 890 21.38 -16.56 -2.69
CA GLU A 890 20.40 -15.73 -1.97
C GLU A 890 19.14 -16.52 -1.62
N GLU A 891 18.58 -17.30 -2.55
CA GLU A 891 17.36 -18.09 -2.32
C GLU A 891 17.58 -19.19 -1.28
N ARG A 892 18.73 -19.83 -1.25
CA ARG A 892 19.09 -20.80 -0.22
C ARG A 892 19.18 -20.15 1.16
N GLU A 893 19.80 -18.99 1.25
CA GLU A 893 19.88 -18.24 2.50
C GLU A 893 18.48 -17.83 2.99
N ARG A 894 17.63 -17.31 2.08
CA ARG A 894 16.24 -16.94 2.37
C ARG A 894 15.41 -18.15 2.84
N ALA A 895 15.49 -19.28 2.13
CA ALA A 895 14.74 -20.48 2.50
C ALA A 895 15.16 -21.02 3.87
N THR A 896 16.47 -21.03 4.15
CA THR A 896 17.01 -21.46 5.45
C THR A 896 16.56 -20.54 6.58
N TYR A 897 16.58 -19.23 6.35
CA TYR A 897 16.12 -18.26 7.33
C TYR A 897 14.61 -18.37 7.58
N ALA A 898 13.79 -18.45 6.53
CA ALA A 898 12.34 -18.62 6.65
C ALA A 898 11.98 -19.90 7.42
N PHE A 899 12.66 -21.00 7.13
CA PHE A 899 12.51 -22.26 7.87
C PHE A 899 12.86 -22.09 9.35
N GLY A 900 13.99 -21.47 9.67
CA GLY A 900 14.42 -21.19 11.03
C GLY A 900 13.42 -20.36 11.82
N ALA A 901 12.91 -19.27 11.22
CA ALA A 901 11.91 -18.39 11.82
C ALA A 901 10.58 -19.13 12.09
N ARG A 902 10.08 -19.88 11.11
CA ARG A 902 8.84 -20.67 11.26
C ARG A 902 9.01 -21.79 12.29
N LYS A 903 10.16 -22.47 12.33
CA LYS A 903 10.47 -23.52 13.32
C LYS A 903 10.52 -22.96 14.75
N ALA A 904 11.11 -21.78 14.94
CA ALA A 904 11.13 -21.10 16.24
C ALA A 904 9.72 -20.75 16.73
N THR A 905 8.84 -20.29 15.83
CA THR A 905 7.43 -20.00 16.15
C THR A 905 6.66 -21.26 16.53
N LEU A 906 6.84 -22.37 15.80
CA LEU A 906 6.20 -23.64 16.12
C LEU A 906 6.56 -24.15 17.51
N SER A 907 7.76 -23.85 18.02
CA SER A 907 8.19 -24.26 19.38
C SER A 907 7.35 -23.62 20.50
N ARG A 908 6.67 -22.50 20.21
CA ARG A 908 5.83 -21.73 21.15
C ARG A 908 4.35 -22.16 21.15
N ILE A 909 3.91 -23.00 20.19
CA ILE A 909 2.53 -23.52 20.12
C ILE A 909 2.29 -24.56 21.24
N GLY A 910 1.23 -24.35 22.05
CA GLY A 910 0.99 -25.07 23.30
C GLY A 910 0.63 -26.57 23.17
N LEU A 911 0.11 -27.06 22.01
CA LEU A 911 -0.34 -28.45 21.82
C LEU A 911 0.77 -29.32 21.21
N PRO A 912 1.30 -30.32 21.94
CA PRO A 912 2.46 -31.14 21.49
C PRO A 912 2.20 -31.89 20.17
N ALA A 913 1.00 -32.45 19.98
CA ALA A 913 0.66 -33.23 18.79
C ALA A 913 0.58 -32.34 17.54
N VAL A 914 -0.06 -31.18 17.63
CA VAL A 914 -0.18 -30.19 16.55
C VAL A 914 1.20 -29.64 16.19
N ARG A 915 2.02 -29.35 17.19
CA ARG A 915 3.40 -28.89 16.98
C ARG A 915 4.24 -29.92 16.26
N ALA A 916 4.14 -31.21 16.62
CA ALA A 916 4.90 -32.28 15.98
C ALA A 916 4.48 -32.48 14.51
N TYR A 917 3.17 -32.45 14.21
CA TYR A 917 2.65 -32.56 12.86
C TYR A 917 3.09 -31.39 11.98
N ARG A 918 2.89 -30.14 12.43
CA ARG A 918 3.29 -28.93 11.68
C ARG A 918 4.79 -28.83 11.48
N ARG A 919 5.58 -29.27 12.48
CA ARG A 919 7.02 -29.34 12.33
C ARG A 919 7.42 -30.31 11.20
N LYS A 920 6.79 -31.47 11.14
CA LYS A 920 7.03 -32.46 10.06
C LYS A 920 6.64 -31.90 8.69
N GLN A 921 5.50 -31.19 8.60
CA GLN A 921 5.07 -30.53 7.38
C GLN A 921 6.07 -29.45 6.94
N LEU A 922 6.49 -28.57 7.87
CA LEU A 922 7.47 -27.52 7.59
C LEU A 922 8.84 -28.10 7.18
N GLU A 923 9.28 -29.20 7.78
CA GLU A 923 10.51 -29.89 7.40
C GLU A 923 10.38 -30.47 5.99
N ALA A 924 9.24 -31.06 5.63
CA ALA A 924 8.97 -31.54 4.27
C ALA A 924 8.96 -30.41 3.22
N GLU A 925 8.28 -29.30 3.49
CA GLU A 925 8.27 -28.11 2.63
C GLU A 925 9.68 -27.55 2.42
N HIS A 926 10.48 -27.49 3.49
CA HIS A 926 11.86 -27.03 3.40
C HIS A 926 12.74 -27.97 2.57
N ASP A 927 12.63 -29.28 2.80
CA ASP A 927 13.38 -30.29 2.07
C ASP A 927 13.03 -30.29 0.57
N GLU A 928 11.73 -30.14 0.24
CA GLU A 928 11.25 -29.97 -1.13
C GLU A 928 11.80 -28.71 -1.78
N ARG A 929 11.76 -27.56 -1.09
CA ARG A 929 12.33 -26.31 -1.58
C ARG A 929 13.85 -26.39 -1.80
N MET A 930 14.58 -27.00 -0.85
CA MET A 930 16.02 -27.20 -0.99
C MET A 930 16.40 -28.21 -2.08
N ALA A 931 15.54 -29.19 -2.34
CA ALA A 931 15.69 -30.09 -3.47
C ALA A 931 15.51 -29.37 -4.80
N ALA A 932 14.44 -28.58 -4.93
CA ALA A 932 14.19 -27.75 -6.11
C ALA A 932 15.34 -26.77 -6.40
N LEU A 933 15.89 -26.11 -5.36
CA LEU A 933 17.06 -25.21 -5.52
C LEU A 933 18.34 -25.96 -5.93
N ARG A 934 18.52 -27.24 -5.51
CA ARG A 934 19.64 -28.07 -5.96
C ARG A 934 19.45 -28.51 -7.42
N GLU A 935 18.22 -28.84 -7.79
CA GLU A 935 17.88 -29.20 -9.17
C GLU A 935 18.09 -28.02 -10.13
N ALA A 936 17.71 -26.79 -9.69
CA ALA A 936 17.93 -25.55 -10.44
C ALA A 936 19.42 -25.20 -10.67
N GLU A 937 20.40 -25.85 -9.99
CA GLU A 937 21.82 -25.72 -10.30
C GLU A 937 22.22 -26.35 -11.64
N GLY A 938 21.49 -27.39 -12.07
CA GLY A 938 21.76 -28.14 -13.28
C GLY A 938 21.28 -27.42 -14.54
N CYS A 939 21.81 -26.23 -14.82
CA CYS A 939 21.42 -25.44 -15.99
C CYS A 939 22.32 -25.71 -17.20
N LEU A 940 21.70 -25.81 -18.39
CA LEU A 940 22.36 -25.93 -19.67
C LEU A 940 22.17 -24.64 -20.50
N PRO A 941 23.23 -24.19 -21.23
CA PRO A 941 23.08 -23.06 -22.15
C PRO A 941 22.30 -23.49 -23.40
N GLU A 942 21.38 -22.65 -23.83
CA GLU A 942 20.70 -22.80 -25.10
C GLU A 942 20.76 -21.50 -25.88
N LEU A 943 21.06 -21.62 -27.19
CA LEU A 943 21.06 -20.51 -28.14
C LEU A 943 20.04 -20.80 -29.24
N SER A 944 18.94 -20.06 -29.24
CA SER A 944 17.83 -20.27 -30.16
C SER A 944 17.57 -19.07 -31.07
N PRO A 945 17.47 -19.22 -32.39
CA PRO A 945 17.08 -18.15 -33.29
C PRO A 945 15.58 -17.90 -33.22
N LEU A 946 15.20 -16.64 -33.08
CA LEU A 946 13.79 -16.22 -33.00
C LEU A 946 13.30 -15.59 -34.31
N LEU A 947 14.10 -14.68 -34.85
CA LEU A 947 13.74 -13.89 -36.02
C LEU A 947 14.99 -13.63 -36.87
N MET A 948 14.86 -13.75 -38.18
CA MET A 948 15.91 -13.40 -39.13
C MET A 948 15.32 -12.61 -40.30
N LEU A 949 15.94 -11.51 -40.66
CA LEU A 949 15.43 -10.54 -41.63
C LEU A 949 16.57 -10.11 -42.57
N ARG A 950 16.30 -9.95 -43.83
CA ARG A 950 17.16 -9.32 -44.79
C ARG A 950 16.85 -7.83 -44.83
N ILE A 951 17.79 -7.00 -44.42
CA ILE A 951 17.71 -5.55 -44.58
C ILE A 951 18.29 -5.23 -45.94
N GLY A 952 17.50 -4.65 -46.83
CA GLY A 952 17.98 -4.34 -48.16
C GLY A 952 17.42 -3.08 -48.74
N GLY A 953 18.20 -2.33 -49.52
CA GLY A 953 17.75 -1.19 -50.27
C GLY A 953 16.69 -1.56 -51.31
N ARG A 954 15.82 -0.59 -51.66
CA ARG A 954 14.82 -0.73 -52.70
C ARG A 954 15.44 -1.30 -53.96
N SER A 955 14.99 -2.44 -54.41
CA SER A 955 15.25 -2.83 -55.81
C SER A 955 14.68 -1.76 -56.70
N VAL A 956 15.53 -0.96 -57.33
CA VAL A 956 15.13 -0.06 -58.41
C VAL A 956 14.45 -0.92 -59.49
N PRO A 957 13.16 -0.72 -59.81
CA PRO A 957 12.58 -1.43 -60.93
C PRO A 957 13.34 -1.01 -62.19
N GLY A 958 14.05 -1.98 -62.82
CA GLY A 958 14.66 -1.79 -64.12
C GLY A 958 13.61 -1.61 -65.20
#